data_c17783cbbc5ed9eb52945d630604b111
#
_entry.id   c17783cbbc5ed9eb52945d630604b111
#
_cell.length_a   1.000
_cell.length_b   1.000
_cell.length_c   1.000
_cell.angle_alpha   90.00
_cell.angle_beta   90.00
_cell.angle_gamma   90.00
#
_symmetry.space_group_name_H-M   'P 1'
#
loop_
_entity.id
_entity.type
_entity.pdbx_description
1 polymer ?
#
loop_
_entity_poly.entity_id
_entity_poly.type
_entity_poly.pdbx_seq_one_letter_code
_entity_poly.pdbx_strand_id
1 'polypeptide(L)'
;MTPTTISRALAIALAMAATSLSATARHEVSPVMSASASVSQTEVAKAFDNDNTTAWTVDATLLKHPQWIMATVANPGDVQSITLTQKGATADQLRKAIEIYVTYDPMNLGEPVDFTVATDRPTGNTILKFPAKYGAHVRLAIKPGVISRTWNIYEMAIAIEAGDSVADDSGIDRSYLDTSLPIDRRIEILLAQMTPEEKMELIREGWGIPGVKRLGIPDIKKVEAIHGYSYGTGATMFPQVLGMAASWNAPLLYKVTEAIGRESLDAGSIAAWSPVLDVATDPRWGRCEESFGEDPYLCSEMGKAWVNGYQSLGLITTSKHFGAHGAPLGGRDSHDVGFNEREMREIHLVPFRNVFRECRPQSVMMSYGDYMGVPVGKSKELLKGILRDEWGFDGFIVSDCGAIANMTSRKHYTALDKIEAANDALRAGIATNCGDTYNDKEVIRAATEGRLDMTALDDVCRDMLRVMFRTGLFENNPSRPLNWDKQFPSWQSPEHVALAREMARQSIVLLKNEDSLLPLSDDIRTIAVIGPGADNLQLGDYSGKQLPGQIKSVLDGIKASASPSTGIIYSKGCGFTTDDPAGLADAVETASKADVAVVVLGDYSGHPSIDGEKRPTSGENHDLASLRFQGMQQELLDAVCATGTPVVLVAQIGRPYDLSSASRQTKAIIVNWLPGQEGGLATADVLFGNYNPAGRLPMTFPQSAAQLPLNYNFKTSGRRYEYVDMDFYPLYRFGYGLSYTTFAYSNLRISTLPDGNVEVKADITNTGSRTGDEVAQLYITDMYASVKTRVMELKGFRRITIEPGQTHTVTFTLTPYDLSLLNVDMDRVVEPGDFKIMVGGMSPDFTAKDRIKDSLGYPEGRGVTGTLRYDIPAGARYEFTITDISHNLTDGSDIVTVNVTNSGNLTDTGQLTMYVDGTRTGDTRHYELNPGQSKAITFTVPSPEGIGSPWKSLNFISRHSSIFHNR
;
A
#
# COMPACT_ATOMS: atom_id res chain seq x y z
N MET A 1 -2.03 -64.88 -10.41
CA MET A 1 -0.81 -64.38 -11.06
C MET A 1 -0.97 -62.84 -11.12
N THR A 2 -0.16 -62.17 -10.41
CA THR A 2 -0.22 -60.74 -10.09
C THR A 2 0.18 -59.85 -11.26
N PRO A 3 -0.38 -58.64 -11.40
CA PRO A 3 -0.13 -57.71 -12.52
C PRO A 3 1.08 -56.80 -12.28
N THR A 4 2.25 -57.35 -12.21
CA THR A 4 3.50 -56.63 -11.93
C THR A 4 4.59 -56.76 -13.00
N THR A 5 4.27 -57.34 -14.17
CA THR A 5 5.29 -57.63 -15.21
C THR A 5 5.07 -56.91 -16.53
N ILE A 6 4.02 -56.10 -16.68
CA ILE A 6 3.74 -55.35 -17.92
C ILE A 6 4.20 -53.87 -17.82
N SER A 7 4.47 -53.37 -16.61
CA SER A 7 4.87 -51.96 -16.39
C SER A 7 6.37 -51.67 -16.62
N ARG A 8 7.22 -52.71 -16.69
CA ARG A 8 8.67 -52.53 -16.89
C ARG A 8 9.12 -52.57 -18.34
N ALA A 9 8.37 -53.21 -19.23
CA ALA A 9 8.70 -53.29 -20.65
C ALA A 9 8.31 -52.03 -21.44
N LEU A 10 7.31 -51.28 -21.00
CA LEU A 10 6.91 -49.99 -21.63
C LEU A 10 7.82 -48.83 -21.22
N ALA A 11 8.43 -48.88 -20.04
CA ALA A 11 9.37 -47.85 -19.57
C ALA A 11 10.78 -47.97 -20.21
N ILE A 12 11.15 -49.16 -20.68
CA ILE A 12 12.45 -49.40 -21.36
C ILE A 12 12.37 -49.07 -22.87
N ALA A 13 11.22 -49.20 -23.51
CA ALA A 13 11.04 -48.82 -24.92
C ALA A 13 10.95 -47.32 -25.15
N LEU A 14 10.57 -46.51 -24.12
CA LEU A 14 10.65 -45.05 -24.19
C LEU A 14 12.06 -44.50 -23.87
N ALA A 15 12.95 -45.28 -23.23
CA ALA A 15 14.29 -44.84 -22.87
C ALA A 15 15.35 -45.10 -23.95
N MET A 16 15.04 -45.86 -25.01
CA MET A 16 16.00 -46.14 -26.09
C MET A 16 15.72 -45.39 -27.42
N ALA A 17 14.72 -44.55 -27.48
CA ALA A 17 14.48 -43.67 -28.63
C ALA A 17 15.01 -42.22 -28.43
N ALA A 18 15.78 -41.98 -27.38
CA ALA A 18 16.27 -40.64 -27.01
C ALA A 18 17.79 -40.44 -27.25
N THR A 19 18.40 -41.18 -28.18
CA THR A 19 19.78 -40.88 -28.55
C THR A 19 19.91 -40.76 -30.05
N SER A 20 19.57 -39.62 -30.57
CA SER A 20 20.11 -38.91 -31.74
C SER A 20 19.04 -37.91 -32.28
N LEU A 21 18.88 -36.77 -31.62
CA LEU A 21 18.28 -35.61 -32.25
C LEU A 21 19.03 -34.37 -31.70
N SER A 22 19.59 -33.62 -32.63
CA SER A 22 20.15 -32.30 -32.42
C SER A 22 19.28 -31.47 -31.49
N ALA A 23 19.92 -30.65 -30.65
CA ALA A 23 19.29 -29.70 -29.76
C ALA A 23 18.27 -28.81 -30.49
N THR A 24 17.03 -29.23 -30.50
CA THR A 24 15.87 -28.36 -30.84
C THR A 24 15.26 -27.97 -29.51
N ALA A 25 15.24 -26.66 -29.25
CA ALA A 25 14.58 -26.07 -28.07
C ALA A 25 13.19 -26.71 -27.90
N ARG A 26 12.92 -27.27 -26.71
CA ARG A 26 11.59 -27.81 -26.38
C ARG A 26 10.69 -26.63 -26.07
N HIS A 27 9.68 -26.40 -26.90
CA HIS A 27 8.61 -25.46 -26.62
C HIS A 27 7.68 -26.06 -25.55
N GLU A 28 7.59 -25.45 -24.39
CA GLU A 28 6.59 -25.76 -23.38
C GLU A 28 5.37 -24.85 -23.55
N VAL A 29 4.19 -25.44 -23.41
CA VAL A 29 2.94 -24.66 -23.32
C VAL A 29 2.84 -24.17 -21.88
N SER A 30 2.89 -22.87 -21.68
CA SER A 30 2.74 -22.30 -20.33
C SER A 30 1.28 -22.33 -19.89
N PRO A 31 0.99 -22.77 -18.66
CA PRO A 31 -0.35 -22.66 -18.11
C PRO A 31 -0.81 -21.20 -18.08
N VAL A 32 -2.05 -20.93 -18.46
CA VAL A 32 -2.67 -19.61 -18.35
C VAL A 32 -3.27 -19.48 -16.97
N MET A 33 -2.84 -18.45 -16.24
CA MET A 33 -3.25 -18.20 -14.86
C MET A 33 -4.53 -17.38 -14.77
N SER A 34 -4.69 -16.44 -15.68
CA SER A 34 -5.90 -15.64 -15.78
C SER A 34 -6.12 -15.18 -17.20
N ALA A 35 -7.36 -14.91 -17.54
CA ALA A 35 -7.73 -14.36 -18.84
C ALA A 35 -8.79 -13.26 -18.69
N SER A 36 -8.70 -12.25 -19.55
CA SER A 36 -9.66 -11.16 -19.64
C SER A 36 -10.00 -10.85 -21.10
N ALA A 37 -11.16 -10.29 -21.35
CA ALA A 37 -11.59 -9.94 -22.68
C ALA A 37 -12.46 -8.68 -22.67
N SER A 38 -12.43 -7.94 -23.78
CA SER A 38 -13.25 -6.73 -23.94
C SER A 38 -14.74 -7.01 -24.15
N VAL A 39 -15.08 -8.23 -24.55
CA VAL A 39 -16.48 -8.72 -24.76
C VAL A 39 -16.57 -10.13 -24.22
N SER A 40 -17.78 -10.51 -23.78
CA SER A 40 -18.04 -11.87 -23.27
C SER A 40 -17.04 -12.27 -22.17
N GLN A 41 -16.78 -11.37 -21.23
CA GLN A 41 -15.81 -11.55 -20.15
C GLN A 41 -16.10 -12.80 -19.32
N THR A 42 -17.37 -13.11 -19.07
CA THR A 42 -17.79 -14.29 -18.31
C THR A 42 -17.53 -15.61 -19.03
N GLU A 43 -17.27 -15.58 -20.34
CA GLU A 43 -17.02 -16.75 -21.18
C GLU A 43 -15.55 -16.89 -21.59
N VAL A 44 -14.69 -15.93 -21.22
CA VAL A 44 -13.28 -15.92 -21.65
C VAL A 44 -12.52 -17.17 -21.19
N ALA A 45 -12.88 -17.73 -20.04
CA ALA A 45 -12.30 -18.98 -19.53
C ALA A 45 -12.47 -20.17 -20.48
N LYS A 46 -13.51 -20.18 -21.32
CA LYS A 46 -13.76 -21.23 -22.32
C LYS A 46 -12.67 -21.33 -23.38
N ALA A 47 -11.80 -20.33 -23.54
CA ALA A 47 -10.65 -20.39 -24.43
C ALA A 47 -9.41 -21.03 -23.78
N PHE A 48 -9.54 -21.48 -22.51
CA PHE A 48 -8.43 -21.99 -21.70
C PHE A 48 -8.83 -23.15 -20.77
N ASP A 49 -9.97 -23.81 -21.03
CA ASP A 49 -10.54 -24.85 -20.15
C ASP A 49 -10.20 -26.30 -20.58
N ASN A 50 -9.40 -26.44 -21.62
CA ASN A 50 -9.07 -27.71 -22.28
C ASN A 50 -10.29 -28.50 -22.78
N ASP A 51 -11.42 -27.80 -23.05
CA ASP A 51 -12.63 -28.40 -23.58
C ASP A 51 -12.95 -27.84 -24.98
N ASN A 52 -12.59 -28.57 -26.01
CA ASN A 52 -12.84 -28.22 -27.43
C ASN A 52 -14.34 -28.18 -27.81
N THR A 53 -15.26 -28.38 -26.89
CA THR A 53 -16.70 -28.26 -27.11
C THR A 53 -17.25 -26.90 -26.62
N THR A 54 -16.52 -26.20 -25.80
CA THR A 54 -16.83 -24.83 -25.35
C THR A 54 -15.97 -23.81 -26.10
N ALA A 55 -16.40 -22.56 -26.23
CA ALA A 55 -15.61 -21.52 -26.90
C ALA A 55 -15.89 -20.12 -26.35
N TRP A 56 -14.86 -19.28 -26.35
CA TRP A 56 -15.04 -17.85 -26.30
C TRP A 56 -15.46 -17.36 -27.70
N THR A 57 -16.56 -16.65 -27.77
CA THR A 57 -17.20 -16.30 -29.06
C THR A 57 -17.24 -14.80 -29.25
N VAL A 58 -16.79 -14.33 -30.40
CA VAL A 58 -16.87 -12.93 -30.83
C VAL A 58 -17.71 -12.84 -32.10
N ASP A 59 -18.76 -12.05 -32.09
CA ASP A 59 -19.47 -11.66 -33.30
C ASP A 59 -18.74 -10.50 -33.98
N ALA A 60 -17.78 -10.85 -34.82
CA ALA A 60 -16.93 -9.88 -35.51
C ALA A 60 -17.71 -8.95 -36.49
N THR A 61 -18.96 -9.26 -36.79
CA THR A 61 -19.81 -8.43 -37.66
C THR A 61 -20.39 -7.22 -36.95
N LEU A 62 -20.46 -7.26 -35.62
CA LEU A 62 -21.05 -6.22 -34.78
C LEU A 62 -20.00 -5.27 -34.17
N LEU A 63 -18.70 -5.51 -34.43
CA LEU A 63 -17.63 -4.74 -33.81
C LEU A 63 -17.58 -3.31 -34.35
N LYS A 64 -17.76 -2.32 -33.47
CA LYS A 64 -17.51 -0.89 -33.76
C LYS A 64 -16.11 -0.46 -33.31
N HIS A 65 -15.52 -1.18 -32.38
CA HIS A 65 -14.18 -0.91 -31.78
C HIS A 65 -13.37 -2.20 -31.78
N PRO A 66 -12.01 -2.11 -31.72
CA PRO A 66 -11.15 -3.28 -31.55
C PRO A 66 -11.54 -4.07 -30.28
N GLN A 67 -11.70 -5.38 -30.46
CA GLN A 67 -11.95 -6.29 -29.33
C GLN A 67 -10.70 -7.10 -29.05
N TRP A 68 -10.58 -7.62 -27.84
CA TRP A 68 -9.38 -8.33 -27.44
C TRP A 68 -9.66 -9.45 -26.42
N ILE A 69 -8.78 -10.44 -26.44
CA ILE A 69 -8.59 -11.41 -25.37
C ILE A 69 -7.14 -11.31 -24.87
N MET A 70 -6.94 -11.32 -23.58
CA MET A 70 -5.62 -11.28 -22.95
C MET A 70 -5.49 -12.47 -21.99
N ALA A 71 -4.40 -13.18 -22.13
CA ALA A 71 -4.01 -14.27 -21.24
C ALA A 71 -2.79 -13.87 -20.44
N THR A 72 -2.78 -14.22 -19.16
CA THR A 72 -1.62 -14.10 -18.27
C THR A 72 -1.03 -15.48 -18.04
N VAL A 73 0.25 -15.65 -18.34
CA VAL A 73 0.92 -16.93 -18.23
C VAL A 73 1.53 -17.13 -16.83
N ALA A 74 1.54 -18.39 -16.37
CA ALA A 74 2.05 -18.74 -15.05
C ALA A 74 3.54 -18.44 -14.88
N ASN A 75 4.31 -18.62 -15.95
CA ASN A 75 5.74 -18.37 -15.98
C ASN A 75 6.04 -17.37 -17.08
N PRO A 76 6.40 -16.11 -16.75
CA PRO A 76 6.88 -15.17 -17.75
C PRO A 76 8.09 -15.73 -18.49
N GLY A 77 8.15 -15.50 -19.79
CA GLY A 77 9.20 -16.03 -20.60
C GLY A 77 9.19 -15.49 -22.02
N ASP A 78 10.08 -15.98 -22.87
CA ASP A 78 10.14 -15.62 -24.29
C ASP A 78 9.02 -16.32 -25.05
N VAL A 79 7.89 -15.63 -25.20
CA VAL A 79 6.73 -16.11 -25.97
C VAL A 79 7.07 -16.07 -27.45
N GLN A 80 6.85 -17.19 -28.15
CA GLN A 80 7.21 -17.34 -29.57
C GLN A 80 6.01 -17.66 -30.46
N SER A 81 4.97 -18.26 -29.91
CA SER A 81 3.78 -18.58 -30.68
C SER A 81 2.53 -18.71 -29.82
N ILE A 82 1.40 -18.53 -30.47
CA ILE A 82 0.06 -18.80 -29.96
C ILE A 82 -0.57 -19.86 -30.84
N THR A 83 -1.01 -20.95 -30.26
CA THR A 83 -1.78 -21.98 -30.96
C THR A 83 -3.26 -21.80 -30.62
N LEU A 84 -4.07 -21.65 -31.67
CA LEU A 84 -5.51 -21.49 -31.58
C LEU A 84 -6.23 -22.72 -32.13
N THR A 85 -7.05 -23.36 -31.34
CA THR A 85 -8.15 -24.21 -31.82
C THR A 85 -9.33 -23.31 -32.09
N GLN A 86 -9.64 -22.99 -33.35
CA GLN A 86 -10.58 -21.94 -33.69
C GLN A 86 -11.43 -22.29 -34.89
N LYS A 87 -12.61 -21.62 -35.02
CA LYS A 87 -13.52 -21.76 -36.15
C LYS A 87 -14.13 -20.41 -36.51
N GLY A 88 -14.23 -20.15 -37.82
CA GLY A 88 -14.88 -18.92 -38.30
C GLY A 88 -13.92 -17.91 -38.94
N ALA A 89 -12.59 -18.06 -38.83
CA ALA A 89 -11.63 -17.18 -39.48
C ALA A 89 -10.62 -17.98 -40.32
N THR A 90 -10.28 -17.45 -41.50
CA THR A 90 -9.23 -17.99 -42.38
C THR A 90 -7.87 -17.40 -42.01
N ALA A 91 -6.78 -18.07 -42.41
CA ALA A 91 -5.43 -17.58 -42.19
C ALA A 91 -5.20 -16.15 -42.73
N ASP A 92 -5.76 -15.83 -43.92
CA ASP A 92 -5.64 -14.50 -44.51
C ASP A 92 -6.47 -13.44 -43.77
N GLN A 93 -7.63 -13.82 -43.22
CA GLN A 93 -8.40 -12.93 -42.35
C GLN A 93 -7.64 -12.65 -41.04
N LEU A 94 -7.05 -13.69 -40.41
CA LEU A 94 -6.28 -13.53 -39.17
C LEU A 94 -5.07 -12.61 -39.34
N ARG A 95 -4.31 -12.75 -40.44
CA ARG A 95 -3.17 -11.84 -40.75
C ARG A 95 -3.56 -10.37 -40.81
N LYS A 96 -4.78 -10.07 -41.25
CA LYS A 96 -5.29 -8.70 -41.44
C LYS A 96 -6.03 -8.18 -40.21
N ALA A 97 -6.65 -9.08 -39.46
CA ALA A 97 -7.57 -8.75 -38.38
C ALA A 97 -6.92 -8.69 -37.01
N ILE A 98 -5.79 -9.39 -36.81
CA ILE A 98 -5.20 -9.56 -35.48
C ILE A 98 -3.99 -8.65 -35.32
N GLU A 99 -3.83 -8.12 -34.10
CA GLU A 99 -2.59 -7.59 -33.53
C GLU A 99 -2.28 -8.41 -32.30
N ILE A 100 -1.01 -8.79 -32.12
CA ILE A 100 -0.53 -9.56 -31.00
C ILE A 100 0.39 -8.65 -30.19
N TYR A 101 0.10 -8.54 -28.90
CA TYR A 101 0.94 -7.83 -27.95
C TYR A 101 1.46 -8.84 -26.94
N VAL A 102 2.75 -8.83 -26.71
CA VAL A 102 3.39 -9.56 -25.62
C VAL A 102 4.02 -8.51 -24.73
N THR A 103 3.59 -8.43 -23.50
CA THR A 103 4.02 -7.40 -22.56
C THR A 103 4.19 -7.98 -21.16
N TYR A 104 4.97 -7.30 -20.38
CA TYR A 104 5.10 -7.55 -18.97
C TYR A 104 4.12 -6.71 -18.12
N ASP A 105 3.71 -5.56 -18.65
CA ASP A 105 2.76 -4.64 -18.03
C ASP A 105 1.45 -4.63 -18.84
N PRO A 106 0.33 -5.15 -18.28
CA PRO A 106 -0.94 -5.22 -18.99
C PRO A 106 -1.55 -3.85 -19.30
N MET A 107 -1.11 -2.80 -18.60
CA MET A 107 -1.54 -1.41 -18.82
C MET A 107 -0.76 -0.72 -19.93
N ASN A 108 0.43 -1.26 -20.29
CA ASN A 108 1.29 -0.72 -21.33
C ASN A 108 1.67 -1.80 -22.34
N LEU A 109 0.89 -1.88 -23.42
CA LEU A 109 1.02 -2.96 -24.39
C LEU A 109 2.25 -2.85 -25.29
N GLY A 110 2.84 -1.66 -25.41
CA GLY A 110 3.92 -1.41 -26.37
C GLY A 110 3.47 -1.59 -27.83
N GLU A 111 4.41 -1.86 -28.72
CA GLU A 111 4.14 -2.15 -30.14
C GLU A 111 3.71 -3.59 -30.34
N PRO A 112 2.76 -3.85 -31.26
CA PRO A 112 2.39 -5.21 -31.62
C PRO A 112 3.57 -5.95 -32.28
N VAL A 113 3.59 -7.28 -32.11
CA VAL A 113 4.61 -8.11 -32.77
C VAL A 113 4.18 -8.52 -34.18
N ASP A 114 5.11 -8.50 -35.10
CA ASP A 114 4.90 -9.06 -36.45
C ASP A 114 4.83 -10.59 -36.33
N PHE A 115 3.83 -11.18 -36.98
CA PHE A 115 3.59 -12.62 -36.90
C PHE A 115 3.26 -13.27 -38.25
N THR A 116 3.50 -14.55 -38.32
CA THR A 116 3.10 -15.40 -39.45
C THR A 116 1.99 -16.36 -39.00
N VAL A 117 1.12 -16.75 -39.93
CA VAL A 117 0.04 -17.70 -39.67
C VAL A 117 0.35 -19.02 -40.37
N ALA A 118 0.39 -20.10 -39.62
CA ALA A 118 0.56 -21.47 -40.08
C ALA A 118 -0.63 -22.32 -39.63
N THR A 119 -0.87 -23.44 -40.29
CA THR A 119 -1.85 -24.46 -39.88
C THR A 119 -1.10 -25.74 -39.55
N ASP A 120 -1.32 -26.24 -38.36
CA ASP A 120 -0.82 -27.57 -37.99
C ASP A 120 -1.64 -28.65 -38.71
N ARG A 121 -1.00 -29.36 -39.65
CA ARG A 121 -1.70 -30.32 -40.48
C ARG A 121 -2.31 -31.50 -39.71
N PRO A 122 -1.66 -32.08 -38.70
CA PRO A 122 -2.24 -33.15 -37.90
C PRO A 122 -3.50 -32.75 -37.10
N THR A 123 -3.53 -31.56 -36.50
CA THR A 123 -4.63 -31.14 -35.61
C THR A 123 -5.59 -30.17 -36.24
N GLY A 124 -5.20 -29.50 -37.32
CA GLY A 124 -5.97 -28.42 -37.94
C GLY A 124 -5.90 -27.08 -37.19
N ASN A 125 -5.12 -27.01 -36.12
CA ASN A 125 -4.97 -25.81 -35.30
C ASN A 125 -4.25 -24.70 -36.06
N THR A 126 -4.57 -23.47 -35.73
CA THR A 126 -3.92 -22.27 -36.26
C THR A 126 -2.79 -21.85 -35.35
N ILE A 127 -1.57 -21.73 -35.89
CA ILE A 127 -0.39 -21.31 -35.14
C ILE A 127 0.01 -19.92 -35.61
N LEU A 128 0.04 -18.97 -34.68
CA LEU A 128 0.56 -17.61 -34.86
C LEU A 128 1.99 -17.58 -34.35
N LYS A 129 2.98 -17.48 -35.24
CA LYS A 129 4.42 -17.49 -34.90
C LYS A 129 5.01 -16.10 -35.06
N PHE A 130 5.81 -15.67 -34.13
CA PHE A 130 6.50 -14.38 -34.11
C PHE A 130 7.90 -14.50 -33.48
N PRO A 131 8.78 -13.51 -33.70
CA PRO A 131 10.05 -13.46 -32.97
C PRO A 131 9.82 -13.50 -31.48
N ALA A 132 10.66 -14.24 -30.77
CA ALA A 132 10.56 -14.41 -29.32
C ALA A 132 10.49 -13.02 -28.63
N LYS A 133 9.49 -12.83 -27.77
CA LYS A 133 9.32 -11.61 -27.00
C LYS A 133 9.00 -11.95 -25.56
N TYR A 134 9.77 -11.42 -24.65
CA TYR A 134 9.60 -11.67 -23.24
C TYR A 134 8.34 -10.97 -22.69
N GLY A 135 7.52 -11.70 -21.93
CA GLY A 135 6.33 -11.15 -21.30
C GLY A 135 5.60 -12.14 -20.40
N ALA A 136 4.73 -11.58 -19.59
CA ALA A 136 3.80 -12.29 -18.72
C ALA A 136 2.35 -12.25 -19.25
N HIS A 137 2.05 -11.28 -20.12
CA HIS A 137 0.73 -11.05 -20.67
C HIS A 137 0.77 -11.13 -22.19
N VAL A 138 -0.14 -11.91 -22.76
CA VAL A 138 -0.28 -12.08 -24.20
C VAL A 138 -1.67 -11.61 -24.60
N ARG A 139 -1.76 -10.48 -25.30
CA ARG A 139 -3.02 -9.92 -25.78
C ARG A 139 -3.15 -10.12 -27.28
N LEU A 140 -4.29 -10.66 -27.67
CA LEU A 140 -4.70 -10.80 -29.06
C LEU A 140 -5.84 -9.81 -29.30
N ALA A 141 -5.58 -8.75 -30.06
CA ALA A 141 -6.56 -7.72 -30.41
C ALA A 141 -7.12 -7.94 -31.81
N ILE A 142 -8.42 -7.71 -31.99
CA ILE A 142 -9.17 -7.99 -33.23
C ILE A 142 -9.64 -6.65 -33.81
N LYS A 143 -9.20 -6.35 -35.02
CA LYS A 143 -9.63 -5.15 -35.76
C LYS A 143 -11.05 -5.31 -36.30
N PRO A 144 -11.89 -4.27 -36.21
CA PRO A 144 -13.24 -4.31 -36.77
C PRO A 144 -13.24 -4.49 -38.29
N GLY A 145 -14.26 -5.20 -38.82
CA GLY A 145 -14.60 -5.24 -40.24
C GLY A 145 -13.80 -6.17 -41.15
N VAL A 146 -12.83 -6.93 -40.58
CA VAL A 146 -12.00 -7.88 -41.35
C VAL A 146 -12.56 -9.29 -41.30
N ILE A 147 -13.05 -9.74 -40.17
CA ILE A 147 -13.70 -11.04 -40.00
C ILE A 147 -15.20 -10.83 -40.18
N SER A 148 -15.77 -11.47 -41.18
CA SER A 148 -17.18 -11.27 -41.63
C SER A 148 -18.19 -12.22 -40.99
N ARG A 149 -17.77 -13.01 -39.99
CA ARG A 149 -18.58 -14.04 -39.36
C ARG A 149 -18.26 -14.10 -37.85
N THR A 150 -19.11 -14.80 -37.10
CA THR A 150 -18.79 -15.18 -35.72
C THR A 150 -17.49 -15.98 -35.68
N TRP A 151 -16.57 -15.56 -34.80
CA TRP A 151 -15.30 -16.21 -34.58
C TRP A 151 -15.29 -16.89 -33.23
N ASN A 152 -15.02 -18.18 -33.20
CA ASN A 152 -14.99 -18.99 -32.00
C ASN A 152 -13.54 -19.42 -31.72
N ILE A 153 -13.03 -19.14 -30.54
CA ILE A 153 -11.77 -19.67 -30.01
C ILE A 153 -12.12 -20.72 -28.95
N TYR A 154 -11.90 -21.97 -29.27
CA TYR A 154 -12.12 -23.11 -28.38
C TYR A 154 -10.97 -23.31 -27.42
N GLU A 155 -9.73 -23.10 -27.89
CA GLU A 155 -8.52 -23.18 -27.08
C GLU A 155 -7.48 -22.19 -27.58
N MET A 156 -6.75 -21.59 -26.66
CA MET A 156 -5.62 -20.70 -26.88
C MET A 156 -4.44 -21.15 -26.03
N ALA A 157 -3.44 -21.79 -26.63
CA ALA A 157 -2.24 -22.22 -25.98
C ALA A 157 -1.06 -21.29 -26.32
N ILE A 158 -0.29 -20.89 -25.30
CA ILE A 158 0.84 -19.97 -25.43
C ILE A 158 2.12 -20.78 -25.25
N ALA A 159 2.97 -20.80 -26.29
CA ALA A 159 4.26 -21.48 -26.25
C ALA A 159 5.35 -20.50 -25.82
N ILE A 160 6.05 -20.88 -24.77
CA ILE A 160 7.21 -20.19 -24.23
C ILE A 160 8.44 -21.03 -24.51
N GLU A 161 9.57 -20.41 -24.84
CA GLU A 161 10.83 -21.10 -24.91
C GLU A 161 11.23 -21.48 -23.47
N ALA A 162 11.16 -22.77 -23.18
CA ALA A 162 11.82 -23.30 -21.99
C ALA A 162 13.33 -23.19 -22.22
N GLY A 163 13.99 -22.30 -21.50
CA GLY A 163 15.45 -22.23 -21.54
C GLY A 163 16.01 -23.59 -21.11
N ASP A 164 16.36 -24.43 -22.07
CA ASP A 164 17.13 -25.63 -21.79
C ASP A 164 18.57 -25.24 -21.48
N SER A 165 18.85 -24.97 -20.22
CA SER A 165 20.11 -25.33 -19.66
C SER A 165 19.87 -26.41 -18.62
N VAL A 166 20.02 -27.68 -18.99
CA VAL A 166 20.54 -28.63 -18.01
C VAL A 166 21.96 -28.14 -17.75
N ALA A 167 22.08 -27.24 -16.78
CA ALA A 167 23.35 -26.73 -16.34
C ALA A 167 24.16 -27.94 -15.87
N ASP A 168 25.35 -28.08 -16.38
CA ASP A 168 26.37 -29.02 -15.87
C ASP A 168 26.63 -28.59 -14.43
N ASP A 169 26.09 -29.37 -13.48
CA ASP A 169 26.12 -29.10 -12.04
C ASP A 169 27.51 -29.44 -11.43
N SER A 170 28.45 -29.90 -12.26
CA SER A 170 29.77 -30.43 -11.83
C SER A 170 30.75 -29.38 -11.31
N GLY A 171 30.42 -28.11 -11.33
CA GLY A 171 31.30 -27.00 -10.90
C GLY A 171 30.69 -26.04 -9.88
N ILE A 172 29.48 -26.28 -9.39
CA ILE A 172 28.82 -25.35 -8.46
C ILE A 172 29.25 -25.59 -7.01
N ASP A 173 29.83 -24.58 -6.37
CA ASP A 173 30.09 -24.60 -4.93
C ASP A 173 28.78 -24.38 -4.15
N ARG A 174 28.24 -25.46 -3.58
CA ARG A 174 26.99 -25.42 -2.79
C ARG A 174 27.22 -25.17 -1.30
N SER A 175 28.42 -24.77 -0.89
CA SER A 175 28.70 -24.46 0.51
C SER A 175 27.89 -23.28 1.05
N TYR A 176 27.29 -22.45 0.17
CA TYR A 176 26.32 -21.46 0.58
C TYR A 176 25.06 -22.06 1.24
N LEU A 177 24.77 -23.34 1.10
CA LEU A 177 23.69 -24.05 1.79
C LEU A 177 24.05 -24.45 3.23
N ASP A 178 25.32 -24.40 3.61
CA ASP A 178 25.76 -24.68 4.98
C ASP A 178 25.27 -23.57 5.93
N THR A 179 24.28 -23.93 6.74
CA THR A 179 23.66 -23.01 7.72
C THR A 179 24.58 -22.64 8.88
N SER A 180 25.73 -23.33 9.04
CA SER A 180 26.74 -22.93 10.03
C SER A 180 27.57 -21.72 9.60
N LEU A 181 27.58 -21.38 8.32
CA LEU A 181 28.27 -20.22 7.80
C LEU A 181 27.44 -18.95 8.04
N PRO A 182 28.08 -17.80 8.35
CA PRO A 182 27.42 -16.50 8.38
C PRO A 182 26.70 -16.17 7.06
N ILE A 183 25.54 -15.53 7.13
CA ILE A 183 24.75 -15.18 5.93
C ILE A 183 25.58 -14.42 4.89
N ASP A 184 26.35 -13.43 5.30
CA ASP A 184 27.18 -12.66 4.38
C ASP A 184 28.19 -13.53 3.63
N ARG A 185 28.78 -14.56 4.31
CA ARG A 185 29.66 -15.50 3.65
C ARG A 185 28.92 -16.38 2.63
N ARG A 186 27.71 -16.82 2.98
CA ARG A 186 26.84 -17.59 2.07
C ARG A 186 26.49 -16.77 0.83
N ILE A 187 26.20 -15.48 0.99
CA ILE A 187 25.91 -14.53 -0.11
C ILE A 187 27.12 -14.42 -1.04
N GLU A 188 28.31 -14.18 -0.51
CA GLU A 188 29.52 -14.00 -1.36
C GLU A 188 29.87 -15.27 -2.13
N ILE A 189 29.71 -16.47 -1.55
CA ILE A 189 29.90 -17.75 -2.24
C ILE A 189 28.93 -17.85 -3.42
N LEU A 190 27.69 -17.47 -3.23
CA LEU A 190 26.65 -17.55 -4.26
C LEU A 190 26.85 -16.49 -5.35
N LEU A 191 27.07 -15.24 -4.95
CA LEU A 191 27.24 -14.10 -5.85
C LEU A 191 28.46 -14.26 -6.79
N ALA A 192 29.56 -14.82 -6.27
CA ALA A 192 30.77 -15.10 -7.06
C ALA A 192 30.55 -16.09 -8.21
N GLN A 193 29.49 -16.87 -8.17
CA GLN A 193 29.15 -17.88 -9.18
C GLN A 193 28.09 -17.41 -10.18
N MET A 194 27.44 -16.24 -9.91
CA MET A 194 26.38 -15.70 -10.77
C MET A 194 26.98 -15.00 -12.00
N THR A 195 26.44 -15.31 -13.18
CA THR A 195 26.72 -14.54 -14.39
C THR A 195 25.99 -13.19 -14.36
N PRO A 196 26.40 -12.21 -15.18
CA PRO A 196 25.66 -10.96 -15.31
C PRO A 196 24.18 -11.15 -15.64
N GLU A 197 23.84 -12.10 -16.51
CA GLU A 197 22.46 -12.44 -16.85
C GLU A 197 21.68 -12.98 -15.65
N GLU A 198 22.29 -13.86 -14.84
CA GLU A 198 21.67 -14.42 -13.64
C GLU A 198 21.47 -13.35 -12.55
N LYS A 199 22.38 -12.38 -12.45
CA LYS A 199 22.20 -11.23 -11.57
C LYS A 199 21.00 -10.38 -12.03
N MET A 200 20.90 -10.14 -13.35
CA MET A 200 19.73 -9.48 -13.92
C MET A 200 18.45 -10.31 -13.76
N GLU A 201 18.53 -11.66 -13.83
CA GLU A 201 17.39 -12.54 -13.58
C GLU A 201 16.89 -12.44 -12.14
N LEU A 202 17.78 -12.36 -11.16
CA LEU A 202 17.42 -12.23 -9.75
C LEU A 202 16.69 -10.92 -9.44
N ILE A 203 17.00 -9.82 -10.14
CA ILE A 203 16.45 -8.49 -9.86
C ILE A 203 15.28 -8.09 -10.76
N ARG A 204 15.02 -8.83 -11.84
CA ARG A 204 13.82 -8.59 -12.66
C ARG A 204 12.57 -9.10 -11.96
N GLU A 205 11.44 -8.54 -12.31
CA GLU A 205 10.19 -8.85 -11.66
C GLU A 205 9.04 -9.10 -12.62
N GLY A 206 8.12 -9.97 -12.18
CA GLY A 206 6.86 -10.32 -12.78
C GLY A 206 5.74 -10.43 -11.77
N TRP A 207 5.01 -11.51 -11.85
CA TRP A 207 4.12 -11.95 -10.77
C TRP A 207 4.86 -12.42 -9.52
N GLY A 208 6.15 -12.24 -9.50
CA GLY A 208 7.08 -12.55 -8.45
C GLY A 208 8.49 -12.27 -8.91
N ILE A 209 9.43 -12.46 -8.03
CA ILE A 209 10.86 -12.38 -8.31
C ILE A 209 11.30 -13.78 -8.73
N PRO A 210 11.79 -14.00 -9.94
CA PRO A 210 12.26 -15.30 -10.39
C PRO A 210 13.52 -15.71 -9.62
N GLY A 211 13.63 -16.97 -9.28
CA GLY A 211 14.87 -17.51 -8.77
C GLY A 211 15.88 -17.78 -9.90
N VAL A 212 17.08 -18.21 -9.54
CA VAL A 212 18.12 -18.65 -10.48
C VAL A 212 18.25 -20.16 -10.39
N LYS A 213 17.61 -20.88 -11.29
CA LYS A 213 17.49 -22.36 -11.22
C LYS A 213 18.83 -23.06 -11.15
N ARG A 214 19.82 -22.64 -11.96
CA ARG A 214 21.16 -23.25 -11.99
C ARG A 214 21.81 -23.25 -10.59
N LEU A 215 21.65 -22.18 -9.86
CA LEU A 215 22.21 -21.99 -8.53
C LEU A 215 21.26 -22.38 -7.39
N GLY A 216 20.07 -22.89 -7.70
CA GLY A 216 19.08 -23.26 -6.68
C GLY A 216 18.57 -22.08 -5.87
N ILE A 217 18.64 -20.84 -6.43
CA ILE A 217 18.04 -19.66 -5.80
C ILE A 217 16.53 -19.75 -5.98
N PRO A 218 15.75 -19.76 -4.89
CA PRO A 218 14.29 -19.89 -4.97
C PRO A 218 13.61 -18.64 -5.53
N ASP A 219 12.41 -18.80 -6.07
CA ASP A 219 11.55 -17.71 -6.47
C ASP A 219 10.78 -17.14 -5.27
N ILE A 220 10.34 -15.88 -5.39
CA ILE A 220 9.46 -15.21 -4.44
C ILE A 220 8.15 -14.87 -5.15
N LYS A 221 7.05 -15.53 -4.78
CA LYS A 221 5.71 -15.15 -5.23
C LYS A 221 5.15 -14.06 -4.34
N LYS A 222 4.51 -13.07 -4.95
CA LYS A 222 3.99 -11.88 -4.28
C LYS A 222 2.52 -11.65 -4.58
N VAL A 223 1.92 -10.78 -3.78
CA VAL A 223 0.54 -10.32 -3.94
C VAL A 223 0.42 -8.87 -3.49
N GLU A 224 -0.56 -8.14 -4.02
CA GLU A 224 -1.10 -6.98 -3.32
C GLU A 224 -2.04 -7.52 -2.22
N ALA A 225 -1.72 -7.21 -0.98
CA ALA A 225 -2.45 -7.74 0.17
C ALA A 225 -2.94 -6.61 1.08
N ILE A 226 -3.33 -5.47 0.51
CA ILE A 226 -3.66 -4.25 1.23
C ILE A 226 -4.76 -4.49 2.25
N HIS A 227 -5.88 -5.12 1.81
CA HIS A 227 -7.02 -5.44 2.66
C HIS A 227 -7.63 -6.83 2.39
N GLY A 228 -6.88 -7.69 1.73
CA GLY A 228 -7.22 -9.08 1.38
C GLY A 228 -6.32 -9.59 0.28
N TYR A 229 -6.37 -10.87 -0.03
CA TYR A 229 -5.64 -11.43 -1.16
C TYR A 229 -6.28 -10.95 -2.49
N SER A 230 -5.57 -10.09 -3.22
CA SER A 230 -6.14 -9.36 -4.37
C SER A 230 -6.14 -10.14 -5.68
N TYR A 231 -5.33 -11.21 -5.79
CA TYR A 231 -5.17 -11.94 -7.06
C TYR A 231 -5.98 -13.21 -7.08
N GLY A 232 -7.10 -13.42 -7.04
CA GLY A 232 -7.86 -14.66 -7.08
C GLY A 232 -9.34 -14.42 -6.93
N THR A 233 -10.09 -15.51 -6.81
CA THR A 233 -11.53 -15.45 -6.68
C THR A 233 -11.96 -16.08 -5.36
N GLY A 234 -12.62 -15.30 -4.52
CA GLY A 234 -13.25 -15.80 -3.30
C GLY A 234 -12.40 -15.71 -2.04
N ALA A 235 -11.29 -14.96 -2.04
CA ALA A 235 -10.58 -14.60 -0.81
C ALA A 235 -11.43 -13.67 0.06
N THR A 236 -11.13 -13.60 1.36
CA THR A 236 -11.83 -12.71 2.29
C THR A 236 -11.40 -11.27 2.06
N MET A 237 -12.38 -10.37 1.81
CA MET A 237 -12.14 -8.93 1.66
C MET A 237 -12.56 -8.20 2.93
N PHE A 238 -11.56 -7.67 3.62
CA PHE A 238 -11.71 -6.80 4.78
C PHE A 238 -12.03 -5.37 4.34
N PRO A 239 -12.41 -4.46 5.26
CA PRO A 239 -12.51 -3.05 4.94
C PRO A 239 -11.21 -2.50 4.34
N GLN A 240 -11.33 -1.50 3.47
CA GLN A 240 -10.18 -0.79 2.94
C GLN A 240 -9.41 -0.08 4.08
N VAL A 241 -8.14 0.19 3.87
CA VAL A 241 -7.18 0.58 4.93
C VAL A 241 -7.64 1.81 5.72
N LEU A 242 -8.16 2.84 5.04
CA LEU A 242 -8.69 4.03 5.70
C LEU A 242 -9.84 3.70 6.66
N GLY A 243 -10.70 2.76 6.27
CA GLY A 243 -11.73 2.22 7.15
C GLY A 243 -11.14 1.46 8.33
N MET A 244 -10.14 0.59 8.09
CA MET A 244 -9.46 -0.12 9.18
C MET A 244 -8.78 0.85 10.15
N ALA A 245 -8.20 1.96 9.64
CA ALA A 245 -7.62 3.01 10.48
C ALA A 245 -8.69 3.70 11.36
N ALA A 246 -9.91 3.90 10.83
CA ALA A 246 -11.02 4.49 11.59
C ALA A 246 -11.44 3.64 12.81
N SER A 247 -11.04 2.37 12.88
CA SER A 247 -11.24 1.56 14.08
C SER A 247 -10.36 1.98 15.26
N TRP A 248 -9.21 2.60 15.03
CA TRP A 248 -8.18 2.92 16.03
C TRP A 248 -7.84 1.70 16.90
N ASN A 249 -7.83 0.51 16.29
CA ASN A 249 -7.61 -0.77 16.96
C ASN A 249 -6.46 -1.57 16.32
N ALA A 250 -5.23 -1.21 16.66
CA ALA A 250 -4.04 -1.90 16.17
C ALA A 250 -4.03 -3.42 16.51
N PRO A 251 -4.44 -3.89 17.70
CA PRO A 251 -4.56 -5.33 17.99
C PRO A 251 -5.55 -6.07 17.08
N LEU A 252 -6.66 -5.44 16.68
CA LEU A 252 -7.61 -6.05 15.75
C LEU A 252 -7.01 -6.10 14.34
N LEU A 253 -6.34 -5.03 13.91
CA LEU A 253 -5.66 -4.99 12.61
C LEU A 253 -4.57 -6.07 12.50
N TYR A 254 -3.81 -6.30 13.58
CA TYR A 254 -2.84 -7.41 13.62
C TYR A 254 -3.49 -8.76 13.25
N LYS A 255 -4.66 -9.07 13.85
CA LYS A 255 -5.41 -10.31 13.54
C LYS A 255 -5.90 -10.35 12.10
N VAL A 256 -6.39 -9.22 11.58
CA VAL A 256 -6.82 -9.10 10.17
C VAL A 256 -5.66 -9.40 9.24
N THR A 257 -4.49 -8.83 9.48
CA THR A 257 -3.33 -9.03 8.61
C THR A 257 -2.68 -10.40 8.76
N GLU A 258 -2.78 -11.03 9.93
CA GLU A 258 -2.46 -12.46 10.08
C GLU A 258 -3.40 -13.33 9.23
N ALA A 259 -4.71 -13.05 9.22
CA ALA A 259 -5.67 -13.77 8.38
C ALA A 259 -5.37 -13.58 6.87
N ILE A 260 -5.08 -12.33 6.43
CA ILE A 260 -4.64 -12.04 5.05
C ILE A 260 -3.37 -12.83 4.70
N GLY A 261 -2.41 -12.90 5.62
CA GLY A 261 -1.18 -13.66 5.44
C GLY A 261 -1.42 -15.17 5.29
N ARG A 262 -2.34 -15.75 6.05
CA ARG A 262 -2.74 -17.15 5.92
C ARG A 262 -3.36 -17.44 4.57
N GLU A 263 -4.27 -16.58 4.11
CA GLU A 263 -4.87 -16.71 2.78
C GLU A 263 -3.85 -16.56 1.65
N SER A 264 -2.86 -15.67 1.84
CA SER A 264 -1.74 -15.51 0.89
C SER A 264 -0.86 -16.76 0.80
N LEU A 265 -0.50 -17.35 1.95
CA LEU A 265 0.26 -18.60 2.00
C LEU A 265 -0.46 -19.77 1.32
N ASP A 266 -1.76 -19.92 1.58
CA ASP A 266 -2.56 -20.97 0.95
C ASP A 266 -2.57 -20.81 -0.58
N ALA A 267 -2.61 -19.58 -1.07
CA ALA A 267 -2.51 -19.26 -2.50
C ALA A 267 -1.09 -19.40 -3.07
N GLY A 268 -0.07 -19.59 -2.23
CA GLY A 268 1.34 -19.76 -2.63
C GLY A 268 2.16 -18.49 -2.66
N SER A 269 1.61 -17.35 -2.21
CA SER A 269 2.34 -16.07 -2.09
C SER A 269 3.05 -15.98 -0.75
N ILE A 270 4.31 -15.55 -0.77
CA ILE A 270 5.14 -15.40 0.43
C ILE A 270 5.59 -13.96 0.68
N ALA A 271 5.22 -13.05 -0.21
CA ALA A 271 5.51 -11.63 -0.10
C ALA A 271 4.27 -10.79 -0.39
N ALA A 272 4.12 -9.69 0.34
CA ALA A 272 3.10 -8.67 0.08
C ALA A 272 3.74 -7.33 -0.27
N TRP A 273 3.18 -6.63 -1.26
CA TRP A 273 3.50 -5.24 -1.55
C TRP A 273 2.60 -4.31 -0.73
N SER A 274 2.73 -4.45 0.56
CA SER A 274 1.94 -3.80 1.60
C SER A 274 2.73 -3.77 2.91
N PRO A 275 2.40 -2.88 3.86
CA PRO A 275 1.31 -1.89 3.87
C PRO A 275 1.66 -0.58 3.16
N VAL A 276 0.62 0.23 2.88
CA VAL A 276 0.79 1.63 2.48
C VAL A 276 0.98 2.48 3.74
N LEU A 277 2.14 3.12 3.87
CA LEU A 277 2.50 3.96 5.02
C LEU A 277 2.46 5.46 4.69
N ASP A 278 1.95 5.81 3.52
CA ASP A 278 1.79 7.19 3.11
C ASP A 278 0.86 7.95 4.06
N VAL A 279 1.29 9.14 4.47
CA VAL A 279 0.46 10.07 5.24
C VAL A 279 -0.36 10.88 4.24
N ALA A 280 -1.66 10.60 4.14
CA ALA A 280 -2.55 11.23 3.17
C ALA A 280 -2.99 12.62 3.66
N THR A 281 -2.36 13.68 3.16
CA THR A 281 -2.65 15.06 3.59
C THR A 281 -3.56 15.83 2.62
N ASP A 282 -3.84 15.29 1.45
CA ASP A 282 -4.78 15.87 0.47
C ASP A 282 -5.88 14.85 0.13
N PRO A 283 -7.12 15.06 0.59
CA PRO A 283 -8.22 14.12 0.35
C PRO A 283 -8.67 14.05 -1.12
N ARG A 284 -8.15 14.89 -2.03
CA ARG A 284 -8.39 14.76 -3.47
C ARG A 284 -7.64 13.59 -4.08
N TRP A 285 -6.58 13.12 -3.43
CA TRP A 285 -5.78 11.98 -3.88
C TRP A 285 -6.58 10.68 -3.88
N GLY A 286 -6.60 9.95 -5.00
CA GLY A 286 -7.39 8.74 -5.21
C GLY A 286 -7.07 7.63 -4.23
N ARG A 287 -5.80 7.50 -3.86
CA ARG A 287 -5.27 6.44 -3.00
C ARG A 287 -5.40 6.72 -1.49
N CYS A 288 -6.16 7.74 -1.08
CA CYS A 288 -6.46 7.94 0.34
C CYS A 288 -7.01 6.67 1.00
N GLU A 289 -7.84 5.90 0.28
CA GLU A 289 -8.45 4.66 0.77
C GLU A 289 -7.42 3.60 1.19
N GLU A 290 -6.22 3.61 0.60
CA GLU A 290 -5.14 2.66 0.87
C GLU A 290 -4.29 3.05 2.08
N SER A 291 -4.42 4.30 2.58
CA SER A 291 -3.60 4.85 3.66
C SER A 291 -4.27 4.75 5.03
N PHE A 292 -3.49 4.88 6.11
CA PHE A 292 -4.03 4.97 7.47
C PHE A 292 -4.46 6.39 7.86
N GLY A 293 -4.49 7.35 6.92
CA GLY A 293 -4.99 8.71 7.09
C GLY A 293 -3.92 9.79 7.14
N GLU A 294 -4.26 10.93 7.78
CA GLU A 294 -3.44 12.15 7.75
C GLU A 294 -2.43 12.29 8.90
N ASP A 295 -2.48 11.37 9.88
CA ASP A 295 -1.66 11.50 11.08
C ASP A 295 -0.49 10.51 11.08
N PRO A 296 0.76 10.99 11.28
CA PRO A 296 1.95 10.13 11.24
C PRO A 296 2.03 9.14 12.40
N TYR A 297 1.45 9.44 13.58
CA TYR A 297 1.45 8.53 14.72
C TYR A 297 0.43 7.39 14.50
N LEU A 298 -0.79 7.72 14.07
CA LEU A 298 -1.80 6.72 13.73
C LEU A 298 -1.30 5.80 12.60
N CYS A 299 -0.73 6.38 11.53
CA CYS A 299 -0.12 5.62 10.44
C CYS A 299 1.00 4.69 10.94
N SER A 300 1.83 5.16 11.90
CA SER A 300 2.88 4.33 12.49
C SER A 300 2.31 3.14 13.26
N GLU A 301 1.39 3.38 14.19
CA GLU A 301 0.85 2.32 15.05
C GLU A 301 0.04 1.28 14.27
N MET A 302 -0.78 1.73 13.33
CA MET A 302 -1.53 0.84 12.45
C MET A 302 -0.60 0.11 11.47
N GLY A 303 0.38 0.81 10.91
CA GLY A 303 1.40 0.20 10.04
C GLY A 303 2.24 -0.86 10.75
N LYS A 304 2.64 -0.63 12.00
CA LYS A 304 3.33 -1.64 12.83
C LYS A 304 2.46 -2.88 13.05
N ALA A 305 1.18 -2.69 13.36
CA ALA A 305 0.25 -3.81 13.52
C ALA A 305 0.10 -4.61 12.23
N TRP A 306 -0.01 -3.93 11.09
CA TRP A 306 -0.12 -4.56 9.78
C TRP A 306 1.12 -5.42 9.47
N VAL A 307 2.32 -4.84 9.58
CA VAL A 307 3.59 -5.54 9.32
C VAL A 307 3.77 -6.73 10.24
N ASN A 308 3.56 -6.54 11.54
CA ASN A 308 3.76 -7.61 12.52
C ASN A 308 2.77 -8.76 12.35
N GLY A 309 1.50 -8.48 12.00
CA GLY A 309 0.51 -9.52 11.74
C GLY A 309 0.88 -10.39 10.54
N TYR A 310 1.29 -9.79 9.43
CA TYR A 310 1.71 -10.51 8.23
C TYR A 310 3.04 -11.25 8.44
N GLN A 311 4.03 -10.60 9.06
CA GLN A 311 5.35 -11.19 9.33
C GLN A 311 5.33 -12.29 10.41
N SER A 312 4.29 -12.37 11.25
CA SER A 312 4.15 -13.45 12.25
C SER A 312 4.14 -14.85 11.62
N LEU A 313 3.84 -14.93 10.34
CA LEU A 313 3.82 -16.15 9.53
C LEU A 313 5.14 -16.39 8.75
N GLY A 314 6.19 -15.60 9.00
CA GLY A 314 7.45 -15.67 8.27
C GLY A 314 7.40 -15.09 6.85
N LEU A 315 6.39 -14.26 6.54
CA LEU A 315 6.18 -13.67 5.23
C LEU A 315 6.94 -12.35 5.07
N ILE A 316 7.23 -11.99 3.83
CA ILE A 316 7.91 -10.75 3.45
C ILE A 316 6.87 -9.62 3.30
N THR A 317 7.12 -8.49 3.94
CA THR A 317 6.33 -7.26 3.78
C THR A 317 7.13 -6.21 3.02
N THR A 318 6.45 -5.42 2.18
CA THR A 318 7.02 -4.31 1.42
C THR A 318 6.28 -3.03 1.76
N SER A 319 6.80 -2.27 2.73
CA SER A 319 6.21 -0.99 3.11
C SER A 319 6.32 0.03 1.97
N LYS A 320 5.22 0.74 1.65
CA LYS A 320 5.14 1.63 0.49
C LYS A 320 4.36 2.92 0.79
N HIS A 321 4.53 4.02 0.03
CA HIS A 321 5.52 4.26 -1.02
C HIS A 321 6.57 5.23 -0.48
N PHE A 322 7.78 4.77 -0.29
CA PHE A 322 8.85 5.57 0.33
C PHE A 322 9.23 6.75 -0.56
N GLY A 323 9.21 7.97 0.00
CA GLY A 323 9.52 9.21 -0.69
C GLY A 323 8.33 10.18 -0.80
N ALA A 324 7.36 10.10 0.16
CA ALA A 324 6.27 11.06 0.34
C ALA A 324 5.25 11.10 -0.81
N HIS A 325 4.65 9.99 -1.09
CA HIS A 325 3.63 9.82 -2.13
C HIS A 325 2.25 10.38 -1.73
N GLY A 326 1.89 10.32 -0.43
CA GLY A 326 0.55 10.66 0.08
C GLY A 326 0.19 12.15 0.11
N ALA A 327 1.04 13.05 -0.42
CA ALA A 327 0.82 14.48 -0.45
C ALA A 327 1.14 15.10 -1.83
N PRO A 328 0.61 14.55 -2.92
CA PRO A 328 0.93 15.05 -4.25
C PRO A 328 0.31 16.42 -4.49
N LEU A 329 1.01 17.29 -5.22
CA LEU A 329 0.54 18.62 -5.55
C LEU A 329 -0.80 18.61 -6.29
N GLY A 330 -1.78 19.28 -5.70
CA GLY A 330 -3.15 19.35 -6.21
C GLY A 330 -3.93 18.05 -6.04
N GLY A 331 -3.49 17.13 -5.18
CA GLY A 331 -4.13 15.84 -4.95
C GLY A 331 -4.05 14.90 -6.14
N ARG A 332 -3.13 15.12 -7.09
CA ARG A 332 -3.01 14.32 -8.32
C ARG A 332 -1.98 13.23 -8.13
N ASP A 333 -2.41 12.01 -8.26
CA ASP A 333 -1.59 10.84 -8.06
C ASP A 333 -0.26 10.88 -8.81
N SER A 334 0.81 10.41 -8.17
CA SER A 334 2.16 10.36 -8.72
C SER A 334 2.78 11.73 -9.09
N HIS A 335 2.19 12.82 -8.61
CA HIS A 335 2.71 14.17 -8.80
C HIS A 335 3.79 14.52 -7.77
N ASP A 336 4.56 15.56 -8.06
CA ASP A 336 5.57 16.10 -7.17
C ASP A 336 4.99 16.44 -5.79
N VAL A 337 5.82 16.41 -4.75
CA VAL A 337 5.45 16.87 -3.42
C VAL A 337 6.02 18.28 -3.17
N GLY A 338 5.17 19.18 -2.68
CA GLY A 338 5.49 20.61 -2.57
C GLY A 338 6.08 21.02 -1.21
N PHE A 339 6.74 20.11 -0.46
CA PHE A 339 7.23 20.42 0.87
C PHE A 339 8.75 20.24 1.00
N ASN A 340 9.33 20.83 2.06
CA ASN A 340 10.75 20.82 2.36
C ASN A 340 11.16 19.61 3.20
N GLU A 341 12.47 19.48 3.46
CA GLU A 341 13.05 18.37 4.24
C GLU A 341 12.45 18.26 5.65
N ARG A 342 12.16 19.37 6.32
CA ARG A 342 11.54 19.37 7.65
C ARG A 342 10.17 18.67 7.61
N GLU A 343 9.32 19.03 6.66
CA GLU A 343 8.00 18.40 6.50
C GLU A 343 8.13 16.91 6.15
N MET A 344 9.08 16.59 5.28
CA MET A 344 9.41 15.20 4.95
C MET A 344 9.72 14.39 6.22
N ARG A 345 10.64 14.88 7.06
CA ARG A 345 11.11 14.19 8.27
C ARG A 345 10.14 14.22 9.45
N GLU A 346 9.34 15.29 9.58
CA GLU A 346 8.38 15.44 10.69
C GLU A 346 7.06 14.72 10.46
N ILE A 347 6.68 14.45 9.20
CA ILE A 347 5.38 13.87 8.83
C ILE A 347 5.55 12.62 7.98
N HIS A 348 6.03 12.74 6.76
CA HIS A 348 5.89 11.70 5.75
C HIS A 348 6.84 10.52 5.95
N LEU A 349 8.01 10.74 6.52
CA LEU A 349 8.96 9.67 6.85
C LEU A 349 8.73 9.04 8.23
N VAL A 350 7.92 9.65 9.09
CA VAL A 350 7.71 9.14 10.47
C VAL A 350 7.14 7.72 10.51
N PRO A 351 6.09 7.37 9.74
CA PRO A 351 5.57 5.99 9.76
C PRO A 351 6.60 4.98 9.28
N PHE A 352 7.33 5.28 8.20
CA PHE A 352 8.39 4.42 7.68
C PHE A 352 9.50 4.21 8.72
N ARG A 353 10.01 5.30 9.30
CA ARG A 353 11.03 5.24 10.33
C ARG A 353 10.62 4.36 11.52
N ASN A 354 9.41 4.57 12.04
CA ASN A 354 8.91 3.84 13.20
C ASN A 354 8.70 2.35 12.88
N VAL A 355 8.10 2.03 11.73
CA VAL A 355 7.90 0.65 11.28
C VAL A 355 9.25 -0.04 11.03
N PHE A 356 10.21 0.62 10.39
CA PHE A 356 11.52 0.00 10.10
C PHE A 356 12.32 -0.28 11.36
N ARG A 357 12.29 0.62 12.33
CA ARG A 357 13.01 0.44 13.60
C ARG A 357 12.41 -0.64 14.50
N GLU A 358 11.08 -0.73 14.54
CA GLU A 358 10.39 -1.60 15.50
C GLU A 358 9.98 -2.94 14.89
N CYS A 359 9.62 -2.98 13.59
CA CYS A 359 9.10 -4.18 12.92
C CYS A 359 10.07 -4.81 11.93
N ARG A 360 11.08 -4.07 11.46
CA ARG A 360 12.12 -4.55 10.52
C ARG A 360 11.53 -5.23 9.29
N PRO A 361 10.73 -4.54 8.46
CA PRO A 361 10.22 -5.09 7.21
C PRO A 361 11.39 -5.49 6.30
N GLN A 362 11.22 -6.54 5.53
CA GLN A 362 12.28 -7.09 4.67
C GLN A 362 12.44 -6.32 3.38
N SER A 363 11.44 -5.53 2.99
CA SER A 363 11.44 -4.79 1.74
C SER A 363 10.74 -3.44 1.89
N VAL A 364 11.04 -2.54 0.97
CA VAL A 364 10.41 -1.23 0.84
C VAL A 364 10.22 -0.91 -0.63
N MET A 365 9.07 -0.32 -0.98
CA MET A 365 8.82 0.17 -2.35
C MET A 365 8.98 1.68 -2.39
N MET A 366 9.81 2.18 -3.31
CA MET A 366 9.96 3.60 -3.55
C MET A 366 8.82 4.15 -4.40
N SER A 367 8.49 5.43 -4.24
CA SER A 367 7.35 6.09 -4.91
C SER A 367 7.62 6.49 -6.36
N TYR A 368 6.56 6.80 -7.11
CA TYR A 368 6.62 7.33 -8.47
C TYR A 368 7.17 8.75 -8.58
N GLY A 369 7.00 9.55 -7.53
CA GLY A 369 7.21 10.99 -7.55
C GLY A 369 8.66 11.40 -7.53
N ASP A 370 8.87 12.68 -7.32
CA ASP A 370 10.17 13.27 -7.07
C ASP A 370 10.18 14.06 -5.76
N TYR A 371 11.37 14.27 -5.25
CA TYR A 371 11.62 15.13 -4.11
C TYR A 371 12.69 16.16 -4.49
N MET A 372 12.36 17.44 -4.36
CA MET A 372 13.21 18.57 -4.75
C MET A 372 13.71 18.48 -6.21
N GLY A 373 12.85 17.98 -7.12
CA GLY A 373 13.16 17.83 -8.55
C GLY A 373 14.00 16.61 -8.90
N VAL A 374 14.30 15.73 -7.93
CA VAL A 374 15.01 14.47 -8.17
C VAL A 374 14.03 13.31 -8.05
N PRO A 375 13.78 12.54 -9.14
CA PRO A 375 12.96 11.33 -9.04
C PRO A 375 13.44 10.42 -7.93
N VAL A 376 12.51 9.91 -7.10
CA VAL A 376 12.86 9.04 -5.98
C VAL A 376 13.66 7.84 -6.47
N GLY A 377 13.36 7.32 -7.67
CA GLY A 377 14.06 6.21 -8.31
C GLY A 377 15.56 6.41 -8.55
N LYS A 378 16.09 7.63 -8.43
CA LYS A 378 17.53 7.93 -8.51
C LYS A 378 18.05 8.72 -7.30
N SER A 379 17.22 8.96 -6.29
CA SER A 379 17.59 9.74 -5.10
C SER A 379 18.46 8.93 -4.14
N LYS A 380 19.77 9.13 -4.24
CA LYS A 380 20.71 8.55 -3.27
C LYS A 380 20.51 9.10 -1.87
N GLU A 381 20.07 10.35 -1.74
CA GLU A 381 19.77 10.98 -0.45
C GLU A 381 18.67 10.21 0.30
N LEU A 382 17.55 9.95 -0.36
CA LEU A 382 16.43 9.22 0.25
C LEU A 382 16.76 7.74 0.44
N LEU A 383 17.20 7.05 -0.63
CA LEU A 383 17.29 5.58 -0.65
C LEU A 383 18.59 5.04 -0.03
N LYS A 384 19.69 5.81 -0.03
CA LYS A 384 20.92 5.45 0.68
C LYS A 384 21.11 6.27 1.94
N GLY A 385 21.12 7.60 1.83
CA GLY A 385 21.40 8.48 2.96
C GLY A 385 20.43 8.28 4.13
N ILE A 386 19.13 8.45 3.89
CA ILE A 386 18.13 8.34 4.96
C ILE A 386 17.82 6.88 5.27
N LEU A 387 17.41 6.11 4.26
CA LEU A 387 16.89 4.77 4.49
C LEU A 387 17.97 3.80 5.00
N ARG A 388 19.17 3.78 4.37
CA ARG A 388 20.22 2.83 4.73
C ARG A 388 21.20 3.40 5.74
N ASP A 389 21.82 4.56 5.44
CA ASP A 389 22.91 5.08 6.27
C ASP A 389 22.39 5.63 7.60
N GLU A 390 21.26 6.34 7.62
CA GLU A 390 20.70 6.89 8.85
C GLU A 390 19.90 5.82 9.64
N TRP A 391 18.97 5.09 8.95
CA TRP A 391 18.08 4.16 9.65
C TRP A 391 18.59 2.72 9.73
N GLY A 392 19.61 2.35 8.95
CA GLY A 392 20.20 1.02 8.95
C GLY A 392 19.32 -0.03 8.28
N PHE A 393 18.48 0.36 7.31
CA PHE A 393 17.68 -0.60 6.56
C PHE A 393 18.58 -1.51 5.73
N ASP A 394 18.48 -2.82 5.95
CA ASP A 394 19.29 -3.86 5.32
C ASP A 394 18.50 -4.86 4.46
N GLY A 395 17.24 -4.51 4.15
CA GLY A 395 16.39 -5.23 3.21
C GLY A 395 16.60 -4.78 1.76
N PHE A 396 15.74 -5.25 0.85
CA PHE A 396 15.80 -4.83 -0.56
C PHE A 396 14.78 -3.73 -0.88
N ILE A 397 15.11 -2.90 -1.88
CA ILE A 397 14.25 -1.82 -2.37
C ILE A 397 13.59 -2.28 -3.68
N VAL A 398 12.27 -2.14 -3.76
CA VAL A 398 11.45 -2.39 -4.96
C VAL A 398 11.13 -1.05 -5.62
N SER A 399 11.18 -0.95 -6.95
CA SER A 399 10.58 0.19 -7.63
C SER A 399 9.05 0.05 -7.66
N ASP A 400 8.34 1.16 -7.57
CA ASP A 400 6.94 1.15 -7.99
C ASP A 400 6.81 0.84 -9.49
N CYS A 401 5.63 0.38 -9.93
CA CYS A 401 5.44 -0.22 -11.25
C CYS A 401 5.67 0.76 -12.40
N GLY A 402 6.75 0.57 -13.15
CA GLY A 402 7.18 1.47 -14.23
C GLY A 402 7.93 2.72 -13.79
N ALA A 403 8.17 2.93 -12.48
CA ALA A 403 8.79 4.14 -11.97
C ALA A 403 10.21 4.38 -12.50
N ILE A 404 11.02 3.33 -12.74
CA ILE A 404 12.32 3.47 -13.37
C ILE A 404 12.16 3.97 -14.81
N ALA A 405 11.24 3.40 -15.57
CA ALA A 405 10.98 3.84 -16.94
C ALA A 405 10.48 5.29 -17.01
N ASN A 406 9.76 5.76 -15.99
CA ASN A 406 9.28 7.14 -15.89
C ASN A 406 10.45 8.16 -15.86
N MET A 407 11.66 7.78 -15.45
CA MET A 407 12.83 8.67 -15.49
C MET A 407 13.25 9.06 -16.91
N THR A 408 12.87 8.29 -17.93
CA THR A 408 13.14 8.60 -19.35
C THR A 408 12.17 9.66 -19.89
N SER A 409 12.11 9.81 -21.21
CA SER A 409 11.18 10.70 -21.93
C SER A 409 9.70 10.38 -21.73
N ARG A 410 9.38 9.37 -20.91
CA ARG A 410 7.97 9.04 -20.59
C ARG A 410 7.33 10.04 -19.63
N LYS A 411 8.08 10.49 -18.59
CA LYS A 411 7.54 11.37 -17.53
C LYS A 411 8.54 12.42 -17.03
N HIS A 412 9.65 12.00 -16.40
CA HIS A 412 10.55 12.90 -15.69
C HIS A 412 11.64 13.52 -16.57
N TYR A 413 11.99 12.93 -17.70
CA TYR A 413 13.05 13.43 -18.62
C TYR A 413 14.41 13.62 -17.92
N THR A 414 14.77 12.73 -16.97
CA THR A 414 16.01 12.79 -16.18
C THR A 414 17.02 11.71 -16.53
N ALA A 415 16.70 10.83 -17.47
CA ALA A 415 17.58 9.84 -18.08
C ALA A 415 17.37 9.82 -19.59
N LEU A 416 18.43 9.66 -20.36
CA LEU A 416 18.40 9.67 -21.81
C LEU A 416 17.74 8.43 -22.39
N ASP A 417 17.99 7.28 -21.75
CA ASP A 417 17.48 5.97 -22.18
C ASP A 417 17.28 5.02 -20.98
N LYS A 418 16.83 3.80 -21.25
CA LYS A 418 16.59 2.77 -20.25
C LYS A 418 17.87 2.29 -19.55
N ILE A 419 19.02 2.33 -20.23
CA ILE A 419 20.30 1.88 -19.64
C ILE A 419 20.77 2.90 -18.62
N GLU A 420 20.68 4.19 -18.92
CA GLU A 420 20.97 5.25 -17.97
C GLU A 420 20.02 5.21 -16.77
N ALA A 421 18.70 5.05 -17.02
CA ALA A 421 17.70 4.91 -15.96
C ALA A 421 17.97 3.68 -15.06
N ALA A 422 18.36 2.55 -15.65
CA ALA A 422 18.73 1.35 -14.90
C ALA A 422 19.99 1.57 -14.04
N ASN A 423 21.02 2.23 -14.60
CA ASN A 423 22.24 2.57 -13.86
C ASN A 423 21.96 3.50 -12.68
N ASP A 424 21.14 4.52 -12.89
CA ASP A 424 20.77 5.46 -11.82
C ASP A 424 20.01 4.73 -10.70
N ALA A 425 19.06 3.86 -11.06
CA ALA A 425 18.28 3.06 -10.12
C ALA A 425 19.16 2.08 -9.33
N LEU A 426 20.06 1.35 -9.99
CA LEU A 426 21.01 0.45 -9.33
C LEU A 426 21.91 1.21 -8.35
N ARG A 427 22.46 2.37 -8.75
CA ARG A 427 23.29 3.21 -7.89
C ARG A 427 22.52 3.79 -6.70
N ALA A 428 21.21 3.99 -6.84
CA ALA A 428 20.33 4.38 -5.75
C ALA A 428 19.97 3.19 -4.82
N GLY A 429 20.28 1.94 -5.22
CA GLY A 429 20.08 0.74 -4.43
C GLY A 429 18.76 0.02 -4.70
N ILE A 430 18.10 0.27 -5.83
CA ILE A 430 16.85 -0.40 -6.20
C ILE A 430 17.17 -1.81 -6.70
N ALA A 431 16.73 -2.79 -5.91
CA ALA A 431 17.08 -4.19 -6.09
C ALA A 431 16.14 -4.92 -7.04
N THR A 432 14.87 -4.52 -7.12
CA THR A 432 13.95 -5.16 -8.05
C THR A 432 13.01 -4.13 -8.70
N ASN A 433 12.60 -4.43 -9.91
CA ASN A 433 11.85 -3.50 -10.76
C ASN A 433 10.47 -4.06 -11.07
N CYS A 434 9.41 -3.49 -10.45
CA CYS A 434 8.08 -3.66 -10.99
C CYS A 434 7.96 -2.91 -12.31
N GLY A 435 7.99 -3.64 -13.43
CA GLY A 435 7.92 -3.06 -14.77
C GLY A 435 8.95 -3.63 -15.74
N ASP A 436 9.18 -2.92 -16.85
CA ASP A 436 9.88 -3.45 -18.00
C ASP A 436 11.37 -3.07 -18.09
N THR A 437 11.89 -2.18 -17.23
CA THR A 437 13.26 -1.66 -17.41
C THR A 437 14.33 -2.71 -17.21
N TYR A 438 14.32 -3.44 -16.07
CA TYR A 438 15.27 -4.54 -15.83
C TYR A 438 14.97 -5.79 -16.66
N ASN A 439 13.76 -5.88 -17.23
CA ASN A 439 13.37 -6.94 -18.16
C ASN A 439 13.74 -6.63 -19.63
N ASP A 440 14.20 -5.41 -19.92
CA ASP A 440 14.54 -4.98 -21.27
C ASP A 440 15.80 -5.69 -21.78
N LYS A 441 15.74 -6.27 -22.99
CA LYS A 441 16.84 -7.03 -23.60
C LYS A 441 18.11 -6.19 -23.79
N GLU A 442 17.99 -4.90 -24.03
CA GLU A 442 19.16 -4.01 -24.18
C GLU A 442 19.80 -3.71 -22.83
N VAL A 443 19.00 -3.59 -21.77
CA VAL A 443 19.52 -3.43 -20.40
C VAL A 443 20.21 -4.72 -19.93
N ILE A 444 19.62 -5.89 -20.19
CA ILE A 444 20.25 -7.18 -19.87
C ILE A 444 21.56 -7.34 -20.65
N ARG A 445 21.56 -7.01 -21.97
CA ARG A 445 22.79 -7.04 -22.78
C ARG A 445 23.83 -6.03 -22.28
N ALA A 446 23.39 -4.86 -21.79
CA ALA A 446 24.30 -3.89 -21.21
C ALA A 446 25.02 -4.41 -19.96
N ALA A 447 24.38 -5.28 -19.17
CA ALA A 447 25.03 -5.96 -18.05
C ALA A 447 26.16 -6.89 -18.53
N THR A 448 25.91 -7.71 -19.58
CA THR A 448 26.92 -8.64 -20.13
C THR A 448 28.07 -7.91 -20.82
N GLU A 449 27.81 -6.75 -21.40
CA GLU A 449 28.81 -5.90 -22.05
C GLU A 449 29.56 -4.96 -21.08
N GLY A 450 29.22 -5.01 -19.75
CA GLY A 450 29.86 -4.16 -18.75
C GLY A 450 29.47 -2.67 -18.86
N ARG A 451 28.34 -2.35 -19.48
CA ARG A 451 27.80 -0.98 -19.59
C ARG A 451 26.87 -0.60 -18.43
N LEU A 452 26.50 -1.56 -17.59
CA LEU A 452 25.89 -1.29 -16.30
C LEU A 452 26.94 -1.16 -15.21
N ASP A 453 26.60 -0.50 -14.14
CA ASP A 453 27.41 -0.45 -12.92
C ASP A 453 27.34 -1.80 -12.21
N MET A 454 28.33 -2.65 -12.50
CA MET A 454 28.35 -4.03 -11.99
C MET A 454 28.53 -4.09 -10.47
N THR A 455 29.19 -3.10 -9.86
CA THR A 455 29.31 -3.01 -8.40
C THR A 455 27.94 -2.72 -7.78
N ALA A 456 27.20 -1.76 -8.33
CA ALA A 456 25.84 -1.47 -7.87
C ALA A 456 24.88 -2.66 -8.11
N LEU A 457 25.03 -3.39 -9.22
CA LEU A 457 24.27 -4.60 -9.48
C LEU A 457 24.56 -5.69 -8.43
N ASP A 458 25.84 -5.87 -8.07
CA ASP A 458 26.23 -6.83 -7.04
C ASP A 458 25.66 -6.44 -5.65
N ASP A 459 25.68 -5.16 -5.33
CA ASP A 459 25.12 -4.66 -4.05
C ASP A 459 23.63 -4.94 -3.92
N VAL A 460 22.83 -4.68 -4.96
CA VAL A 460 21.40 -4.97 -4.93
C VAL A 460 21.10 -6.48 -4.92
N CYS A 461 21.92 -7.29 -5.59
CA CYS A 461 21.82 -8.74 -5.49
C CYS A 461 22.13 -9.24 -4.07
N ARG A 462 23.13 -8.66 -3.38
CA ARG A 462 23.42 -8.95 -1.96
C ARG A 462 22.21 -8.68 -1.07
N ASP A 463 21.54 -7.56 -1.26
CA ASP A 463 20.37 -7.20 -0.48
C ASP A 463 19.22 -8.20 -0.68
N MET A 464 18.97 -8.61 -1.92
CA MET A 464 18.00 -9.66 -2.25
C MET A 464 18.33 -10.99 -1.57
N LEU A 465 19.57 -11.48 -1.77
CA LEU A 465 20.03 -12.75 -1.21
C LEU A 465 20.02 -12.73 0.32
N ARG A 466 20.38 -11.59 0.94
CA ARG A 466 20.33 -11.42 2.41
C ARG A 466 18.92 -11.66 2.95
N VAL A 467 17.90 -11.08 2.33
CA VAL A 467 16.52 -11.30 2.73
C VAL A 467 16.13 -12.76 2.51
N MET A 468 16.47 -13.35 1.37
CA MET A 468 16.14 -14.74 1.07
C MET A 468 16.76 -15.73 2.07
N PHE A 469 18.03 -15.53 2.48
CA PHE A 469 18.67 -16.35 3.51
C PHE A 469 18.06 -16.09 4.90
N ARG A 470 17.82 -14.83 5.25
CA ARG A 470 17.25 -14.44 6.55
C ARG A 470 15.86 -15.00 6.78
N THR A 471 15.05 -15.06 5.74
CA THR A 471 13.69 -15.60 5.79
C THR A 471 13.63 -17.11 5.62
N GLY A 472 14.77 -17.78 5.47
CA GLY A 472 14.87 -19.23 5.38
C GLY A 472 14.35 -19.81 4.06
N LEU A 473 14.28 -19.03 2.98
CA LEU A 473 13.75 -19.50 1.70
C LEU A 473 14.60 -20.59 1.05
N PHE A 474 15.90 -20.62 1.34
CA PHE A 474 16.78 -21.67 0.86
C PHE A 474 16.56 -23.00 1.58
N GLU A 475 16.16 -22.96 2.85
CA GLU A 475 15.94 -24.13 3.69
C GLU A 475 14.50 -24.65 3.58
N ASN A 476 13.53 -23.75 3.49
CA ASN A 476 12.11 -24.09 3.45
C ASN A 476 11.32 -23.03 2.69
N ASN A 477 11.32 -23.08 1.35
CA ASN A 477 10.52 -22.17 0.54
C ASN A 477 9.05 -22.61 0.52
N PRO A 478 8.12 -21.89 1.15
CA PRO A 478 6.70 -22.18 1.09
C PRO A 478 6.05 -21.71 -0.22
N SER A 479 6.76 -20.97 -1.07
CA SER A 479 6.26 -20.52 -2.37
C SER A 479 5.80 -21.69 -3.23
N ARG A 480 4.64 -21.54 -3.83
CA ARG A 480 4.04 -22.54 -4.71
C ARG A 480 3.56 -21.86 -5.99
N PRO A 481 3.35 -22.60 -7.09
CA PRO A 481 2.66 -22.03 -8.24
C PRO A 481 1.33 -21.41 -7.79
N LEU A 482 1.13 -20.14 -8.13
CA LEU A 482 -0.11 -19.44 -7.83
C LEU A 482 -1.28 -20.15 -8.50
N ASN A 483 -2.37 -20.37 -7.75
CA ASN A 483 -3.57 -21.01 -8.28
C ASN A 483 -4.79 -20.11 -7.98
N TRP A 484 -5.15 -19.32 -8.95
CA TRP A 484 -6.14 -18.25 -8.85
C TRP A 484 -7.60 -18.73 -8.76
N ASP A 485 -7.87 -19.95 -9.24
CA ASP A 485 -9.22 -20.49 -9.35
C ASP A 485 -9.56 -21.49 -8.25
N LYS A 486 -8.58 -21.83 -7.42
CA LYS A 486 -8.76 -22.80 -6.34
C LYS A 486 -9.30 -22.12 -5.10
N GLN A 487 -10.34 -22.70 -4.51
CA GLN A 487 -10.77 -22.35 -3.17
C GLN A 487 -9.85 -23.01 -2.13
N PHE A 488 -9.41 -22.23 -1.14
CA PHE A 488 -8.55 -22.71 -0.07
C PHE A 488 -9.31 -22.78 1.26
N PRO A 489 -8.92 -23.65 2.19
CA PRO A 489 -9.64 -23.83 3.47
C PRO A 489 -9.70 -22.57 4.34
N SER A 490 -8.67 -21.69 4.27
CA SER A 490 -8.66 -20.43 5.02
C SER A 490 -9.56 -19.37 4.39
N TRP A 491 -9.78 -19.44 3.06
CA TRP A 491 -10.58 -18.47 2.33
C TRP A 491 -12.05 -18.59 2.71
N GLN A 492 -12.66 -17.48 3.13
CA GLN A 492 -14.04 -17.47 3.61
C GLN A 492 -14.27 -18.41 4.80
N SER A 493 -13.25 -18.72 5.58
CA SER A 493 -13.47 -19.45 6.84
C SER A 493 -14.43 -18.67 7.73
N PRO A 494 -15.26 -19.33 8.53
CA PRO A 494 -16.18 -18.64 9.45
C PRO A 494 -15.46 -17.64 10.37
N GLU A 495 -14.21 -17.93 10.73
CA GLU A 495 -13.37 -17.06 11.55
C GLU A 495 -12.98 -15.78 10.78
N HIS A 496 -12.53 -15.91 9.53
CA HIS A 496 -12.13 -14.76 8.71
C HIS A 496 -13.33 -13.89 8.34
N VAL A 497 -14.49 -14.49 8.03
CA VAL A 497 -15.74 -13.76 7.76
C VAL A 497 -16.22 -13.00 9.01
N ALA A 498 -16.18 -13.65 10.18
CA ALA A 498 -16.51 -12.99 11.44
C ALA A 498 -15.55 -11.84 11.76
N LEU A 499 -14.27 -12.03 11.50
CA LEU A 499 -13.22 -11.00 11.68
C LEU A 499 -13.44 -9.82 10.71
N ALA A 500 -13.83 -10.08 9.45
CA ALA A 500 -14.17 -9.03 8.47
C ALA A 500 -15.37 -8.20 8.94
N ARG A 501 -16.43 -8.86 9.47
CA ARG A 501 -17.57 -8.14 10.05
C ARG A 501 -17.19 -7.33 11.28
N GLU A 502 -16.35 -7.88 12.17
CA GLU A 502 -15.90 -7.18 13.37
C GLU A 502 -15.06 -5.93 13.01
N MET A 503 -14.11 -6.06 12.08
CA MET A 503 -13.35 -4.92 11.60
C MET A 503 -14.27 -3.88 10.96
N ALA A 504 -15.23 -4.29 10.14
CA ALA A 504 -16.20 -3.39 9.51
C ALA A 504 -17.04 -2.63 10.54
N ARG A 505 -17.55 -3.31 11.58
CA ARG A 505 -18.30 -2.65 12.68
C ARG A 505 -17.47 -1.60 13.40
N GLN A 506 -16.21 -1.94 13.71
CA GLN A 506 -15.32 -1.04 14.44
C GLN A 506 -14.83 0.14 13.60
N SER A 507 -14.90 0.03 12.27
CA SER A 507 -14.52 1.08 11.30
C SER A 507 -15.59 2.16 11.13
N ILE A 508 -16.85 1.85 11.41
CA ILE A 508 -17.97 2.76 11.16
C ILE A 508 -17.91 3.97 12.09
N VAL A 509 -17.98 5.17 11.48
CA VAL A 509 -17.98 6.44 12.18
C VAL A 509 -19.36 7.09 12.12
N LEU A 510 -19.97 7.36 13.27
CA LEU A 510 -21.20 8.13 13.39
C LEU A 510 -20.83 9.62 13.48
N LEU A 511 -21.16 10.41 12.44
CA LEU A 511 -20.85 11.85 12.39
C LEU A 511 -21.95 12.74 12.92
N LYS A 512 -23.21 12.33 12.75
CA LYS A 512 -24.39 13.09 13.17
C LYS A 512 -25.48 12.14 13.65
N ASN A 513 -26.21 12.51 14.71
CA ASN A 513 -27.37 11.78 15.18
C ASN A 513 -28.33 12.74 15.90
N GLU A 514 -29.07 13.51 15.11
CA GLU A 514 -30.01 14.53 15.60
C GLU A 514 -31.27 13.82 16.11
N ASP A 515 -31.81 14.33 17.21
CA ASP A 515 -32.98 13.79 17.90
C ASP A 515 -32.86 12.31 18.30
N SER A 516 -31.63 11.78 18.35
CA SER A 516 -31.39 10.37 18.64
C SER A 516 -32.12 9.41 17.68
N LEU A 517 -32.19 9.79 16.37
CA LEU A 517 -32.83 8.96 15.34
C LEU A 517 -32.22 7.55 15.28
N LEU A 518 -30.92 7.44 15.50
CA LEU A 518 -30.21 6.17 15.60
C LEU A 518 -29.94 5.83 17.08
N PRO A 519 -30.05 4.54 17.47
CA PRO A 519 -30.45 3.41 16.63
C PRO A 519 -31.93 3.48 16.27
N LEU A 520 -32.29 2.91 15.10
CA LEU A 520 -33.66 2.86 14.60
C LEU A 520 -34.57 2.12 15.60
N SER A 521 -35.73 2.69 15.88
CA SER A 521 -36.72 2.10 16.81
C SER A 521 -37.42 0.90 16.17
N ASP A 522 -37.75 -0.09 16.97
CA ASP A 522 -38.57 -1.24 16.57
C ASP A 522 -40.03 -0.85 16.15
N ASP A 523 -40.44 0.39 16.45
CA ASP A 523 -41.75 0.94 16.06
C ASP A 523 -41.81 1.39 14.59
N ILE A 524 -40.70 1.46 13.90
CA ILE A 524 -40.63 1.84 12.48
C ILE A 524 -41.31 0.77 11.64
N ARG A 525 -42.32 1.19 10.87
CA ARG A 525 -43.11 0.29 10.02
C ARG A 525 -42.54 0.14 8.60
N THR A 526 -41.95 1.22 8.08
CA THR A 526 -41.44 1.21 6.71
C THR A 526 -40.09 1.92 6.64
N ILE A 527 -39.10 1.25 6.11
CA ILE A 527 -37.77 1.81 5.81
C ILE A 527 -37.59 1.87 4.30
N ALA A 528 -37.32 3.07 3.77
CA ALA A 528 -36.86 3.24 2.39
C ALA A 528 -35.33 3.12 2.34
N VAL A 529 -34.81 2.21 1.50
CA VAL A 529 -33.37 2.09 1.26
C VAL A 529 -33.09 2.60 -0.13
N ILE A 530 -32.32 3.68 -0.25
CA ILE A 530 -32.23 4.45 -1.49
C ILE A 530 -30.75 4.70 -1.84
N GLY A 531 -30.45 4.72 -3.12
CA GLY A 531 -29.13 5.14 -3.60
C GLY A 531 -28.34 4.03 -4.30
N PRO A 532 -27.32 4.40 -5.09
CA PRO A 532 -26.51 3.46 -5.87
C PRO A 532 -25.73 2.46 -5.00
N GLY A 533 -25.32 2.87 -3.79
CA GLY A 533 -24.60 2.02 -2.83
C GLY A 533 -25.49 1.09 -2.02
N ALA A 534 -26.83 1.23 -2.08
CA ALA A 534 -27.75 0.46 -1.25
C ALA A 534 -27.65 -1.06 -1.52
N ASP A 535 -27.65 -1.45 -2.77
CA ASP A 535 -27.57 -2.86 -3.23
C ASP A 535 -26.20 -3.20 -3.88
N ASN A 536 -25.32 -2.23 -4.06
CA ASN A 536 -24.01 -2.38 -4.68
C ASN A 536 -22.91 -1.86 -3.76
N LEU A 537 -22.48 -2.71 -2.83
CA LEU A 537 -21.36 -2.41 -1.95
C LEU A 537 -20.05 -2.41 -2.75
N GLN A 538 -19.29 -1.32 -2.67
CA GLN A 538 -17.97 -1.20 -3.28
C GLN A 538 -16.87 -1.60 -2.30
N LEU A 539 -15.88 -2.36 -2.77
CA LEU A 539 -14.83 -2.92 -1.90
C LEU A 539 -13.58 -2.02 -1.82
N GLY A 540 -13.33 -1.20 -2.86
CA GLY A 540 -12.11 -0.43 -3.01
C GLY A 540 -11.14 -1.04 -4.01
N ASP A 541 -10.09 -0.31 -4.32
CA ASP A 541 -9.03 -0.74 -5.23
C ASP A 541 -8.24 -1.94 -4.66
N TYR A 542 -7.52 -2.65 -5.50
CA TYR A 542 -6.76 -3.86 -5.14
C TYR A 542 -7.61 -4.96 -4.48
N SER A 543 -8.89 -5.03 -4.82
CA SER A 543 -9.80 -6.10 -4.36
C SER A 543 -9.76 -7.32 -5.28
N GLY A 544 -9.69 -8.51 -4.70
CA GLY A 544 -9.85 -9.77 -5.41
C GLY A 544 -11.29 -9.95 -5.92
N LYS A 545 -11.46 -10.79 -6.92
CA LYS A 545 -12.79 -11.13 -7.43
C LYS A 545 -13.59 -11.90 -6.39
N GLN A 546 -14.85 -11.54 -6.23
CA GLN A 546 -15.72 -12.15 -5.22
C GLN A 546 -16.65 -13.20 -5.85
N LEU A 547 -17.00 -14.21 -5.05
CA LEU A 547 -18.02 -15.19 -5.41
C LEU A 547 -19.44 -14.60 -5.30
N PRO A 548 -20.42 -15.09 -6.06
CA PRO A 548 -21.81 -14.68 -5.92
C PRO A 548 -22.31 -14.82 -4.48
N GLY A 549 -22.92 -13.78 -3.93
CA GLY A 549 -23.46 -13.76 -2.56
C GLY A 549 -22.43 -13.61 -1.45
N GLN A 550 -21.15 -13.46 -1.76
CA GLN A 550 -20.08 -13.21 -0.79
C GLN A 550 -20.17 -11.78 -0.22
N ILE A 551 -20.38 -10.79 -1.07
CA ILE A 551 -20.59 -9.40 -0.66
C ILE A 551 -22.00 -9.25 -0.08
N LYS A 552 -22.11 -8.64 1.11
CA LYS A 552 -23.38 -8.30 1.75
C LYS A 552 -23.63 -6.81 1.63
N SER A 553 -24.65 -6.44 0.84
CA SER A 553 -25.03 -5.04 0.64
C SER A 553 -25.70 -4.44 1.89
N VAL A 554 -25.81 -3.10 1.93
CA VAL A 554 -26.54 -2.43 3.03
C VAL A 554 -28.02 -2.84 3.03
N LEU A 555 -28.61 -3.03 1.85
CA LEU A 555 -29.96 -3.54 1.70
C LEU A 555 -30.13 -4.95 2.28
N ASP A 556 -29.14 -5.84 2.04
CA ASP A 556 -29.13 -7.20 2.63
C ASP A 556 -29.04 -7.12 4.15
N GLY A 557 -28.17 -6.26 4.67
CA GLY A 557 -27.99 -6.05 6.10
C GLY A 557 -29.29 -5.55 6.77
N ILE A 558 -29.94 -4.55 6.17
CA ILE A 558 -31.21 -4.01 6.68
C ILE A 558 -32.30 -5.09 6.65
N LYS A 559 -32.45 -5.84 5.54
CA LYS A 559 -33.40 -6.94 5.44
C LYS A 559 -33.18 -8.04 6.48
N ALA A 560 -31.91 -8.31 6.81
CA ALA A 560 -31.56 -9.33 7.79
C ALA A 560 -31.78 -8.91 9.25
N SER A 561 -31.71 -7.61 9.54
CA SER A 561 -31.71 -7.05 10.90
C SER A 561 -33.04 -6.39 11.31
N ALA A 562 -33.85 -5.97 10.34
CA ALA A 562 -35.14 -5.32 10.60
C ALA A 562 -36.13 -6.27 11.22
N SER A 563 -37.07 -5.74 12.04
CA SER A 563 -38.19 -6.51 12.57
C SER A 563 -39.00 -7.16 11.42
N PRO A 564 -39.49 -8.39 11.58
CA PRO A 564 -40.37 -9.02 10.60
C PRO A 564 -41.63 -8.20 10.23
N SER A 565 -42.02 -7.25 11.09
CA SER A 565 -43.17 -6.35 10.88
C SER A 565 -42.78 -5.10 10.07
N THR A 566 -41.50 -4.81 9.87
CA THR A 566 -41.00 -3.64 9.15
C THR A 566 -40.95 -3.93 7.64
N GLY A 567 -41.67 -3.12 6.86
CA GLY A 567 -41.62 -3.15 5.42
C GLY A 567 -40.34 -2.48 4.89
N ILE A 568 -39.62 -3.15 4.00
CA ILE A 568 -38.42 -2.59 3.35
C ILE A 568 -38.77 -2.31 1.90
N ILE A 569 -38.65 -1.04 1.50
CA ILE A 569 -38.83 -0.61 0.12
C ILE A 569 -37.53 -0.04 -0.43
N TYR A 570 -37.24 -0.27 -1.71
CA TYR A 570 -35.96 0.05 -2.30
C TYR A 570 -36.13 0.85 -3.60
N SER A 571 -35.25 1.83 -3.80
CA SER A 571 -35.05 2.50 -5.06
C SER A 571 -33.57 2.79 -5.29
N LYS A 572 -33.03 2.47 -6.48
CA LYS A 572 -31.66 2.83 -6.84
C LYS A 572 -31.47 4.36 -6.93
N GLY A 573 -32.48 5.10 -7.37
CA GLY A 573 -32.49 6.54 -7.56
C GLY A 573 -31.59 7.06 -8.68
N CYS A 574 -30.29 6.72 -8.64
CA CYS A 574 -29.33 7.10 -9.68
C CYS A 574 -28.17 6.09 -9.76
N GLY A 575 -27.22 6.29 -10.67
CA GLY A 575 -25.92 5.62 -10.65
C GLY A 575 -24.91 6.37 -9.77
N PHE A 576 -23.70 5.78 -9.60
CA PHE A 576 -22.61 6.44 -8.87
C PHE A 576 -22.02 7.62 -9.65
N THR A 577 -21.86 7.46 -10.98
CA THR A 577 -21.13 8.41 -11.84
C THR A 577 -21.96 8.86 -13.05
N THR A 578 -23.18 8.35 -13.20
CA THR A 578 -24.05 8.69 -14.33
C THR A 578 -24.85 9.95 -14.06
N ASP A 579 -25.08 10.76 -15.13
CA ASP A 579 -25.89 11.98 -15.08
C ASP A 579 -27.35 11.70 -15.51
N ASP A 580 -27.88 10.50 -15.20
CA ASP A 580 -29.23 10.10 -15.56
C ASP A 580 -30.22 10.38 -14.40
N PRO A 581 -31.16 11.31 -14.58
CA PRO A 581 -32.15 11.64 -13.56
C PRO A 581 -33.36 10.70 -13.53
N ALA A 582 -33.43 9.69 -14.39
CA ALA A 582 -34.65 8.88 -14.59
C ALA A 582 -35.18 8.21 -13.31
N GLY A 583 -34.28 7.85 -12.37
CA GLY A 583 -34.65 7.21 -11.10
C GLY A 583 -35.04 8.15 -9.97
N LEU A 584 -34.84 9.47 -10.10
CA LEU A 584 -35.07 10.41 -9.00
C LEU A 584 -36.52 10.45 -8.53
N ALA A 585 -37.48 10.43 -9.48
CA ALA A 585 -38.91 10.45 -9.15
C ALA A 585 -39.34 9.21 -8.36
N ASP A 586 -38.85 8.02 -8.72
CA ASP A 586 -39.09 6.76 -8.00
C ASP A 586 -38.51 6.82 -6.58
N ALA A 587 -37.32 7.38 -6.42
CA ALA A 587 -36.68 7.55 -5.12
C ALA A 587 -37.49 8.50 -4.22
N VAL A 588 -38.01 9.60 -4.74
CA VAL A 588 -38.88 10.55 -4.02
C VAL A 588 -40.19 9.86 -3.60
N GLU A 589 -40.84 9.13 -4.51
CA GLU A 589 -42.03 8.36 -4.22
C GLU A 589 -41.77 7.29 -3.13
N THR A 590 -40.63 6.57 -3.22
CA THR A 590 -40.20 5.56 -2.26
C THR A 590 -39.97 6.20 -0.90
N ALA A 591 -39.23 7.30 -0.80
CA ALA A 591 -38.98 8.02 0.44
C ALA A 591 -40.29 8.52 1.08
N SER A 592 -41.21 9.07 0.30
CA SER A 592 -42.48 9.63 0.80
C SER A 592 -43.42 8.58 1.41
N LYS A 593 -43.21 7.29 1.17
CA LYS A 593 -43.99 6.18 1.72
C LYS A 593 -43.39 5.58 3.02
N ALA A 594 -42.23 6.07 3.45
CA ALA A 594 -41.48 5.48 4.55
C ALA A 594 -41.48 6.37 5.80
N ASP A 595 -41.30 5.75 6.97
CA ASP A 595 -41.10 6.45 8.24
C ASP A 595 -39.67 6.99 8.36
N VAL A 596 -38.71 6.34 7.68
CA VAL A 596 -37.31 6.76 7.59
C VAL A 596 -36.71 6.33 6.25
N ALA A 597 -35.83 7.14 5.71
CA ALA A 597 -35.06 6.87 4.50
C ALA A 597 -33.58 6.68 4.84
N VAL A 598 -33.02 5.50 4.51
CA VAL A 598 -31.59 5.23 4.56
C VAL A 598 -31.04 5.43 3.16
N VAL A 599 -30.30 6.53 2.97
CA VAL A 599 -29.73 6.93 1.66
C VAL A 599 -28.26 6.55 1.63
N VAL A 600 -27.87 5.67 0.68
CA VAL A 600 -26.50 5.12 0.57
C VAL A 600 -25.81 5.67 -0.67
N LEU A 601 -24.87 6.59 -0.45
CA LEU A 601 -24.11 7.30 -1.50
C LEU A 601 -22.62 7.09 -1.33
N GLY A 602 -21.84 7.34 -2.37
CA GLY A 602 -20.40 7.33 -2.20
C GLY A 602 -19.60 7.12 -3.48
N ASP A 603 -18.44 6.48 -3.30
CA ASP A 603 -17.51 6.18 -4.36
C ASP A 603 -17.92 4.96 -5.17
N TYR A 604 -17.58 5.01 -6.45
CA TYR A 604 -17.51 3.86 -7.33
C TYR A 604 -16.05 3.46 -7.47
N SER A 605 -15.64 2.32 -6.90
CA SER A 605 -14.27 1.83 -6.99
C SER A 605 -14.02 0.92 -8.20
N GLY A 606 -15.09 0.49 -8.89
CA GLY A 606 -14.98 -0.53 -9.94
C GLY A 606 -14.87 -1.97 -9.42
N HIS A 607 -14.93 -2.17 -8.11
CA HIS A 607 -14.84 -3.48 -7.44
C HIS A 607 -16.03 -3.71 -6.48
N PRO A 608 -17.07 -4.43 -6.91
CA PRO A 608 -17.26 -4.96 -8.25
C PRO A 608 -17.57 -3.90 -9.30
N SER A 609 -17.27 -4.20 -10.57
CA SER A 609 -17.64 -3.31 -11.67
C SER A 609 -19.15 -3.35 -11.92
N ILE A 610 -19.71 -2.19 -12.31
CA ILE A 610 -21.14 -2.01 -12.58
C ILE A 610 -21.31 -1.50 -14.02
N ASP A 611 -22.13 -2.18 -14.79
CA ASP A 611 -22.41 -1.78 -16.16
C ASP A 611 -23.08 -0.40 -16.20
N GLY A 612 -22.59 0.46 -17.10
CA GLY A 612 -23.12 1.81 -17.30
C GLY A 612 -22.44 2.90 -16.46
N GLU A 613 -21.66 2.56 -15.45
CA GLU A 613 -20.84 3.54 -14.74
C GLU A 613 -19.65 4.01 -15.60
N LYS A 614 -19.24 5.31 -15.45
CA LYS A 614 -18.25 5.91 -16.35
C LYS A 614 -16.83 5.46 -16.05
N ARG A 615 -16.36 5.74 -14.83
CA ARG A 615 -15.00 5.40 -14.34
C ARG A 615 -15.00 5.40 -12.82
N PRO A 616 -14.07 4.69 -12.19
CA PRO A 616 -13.90 4.76 -10.77
C PRO A 616 -13.65 6.18 -10.26
N THR A 617 -14.07 6.46 -9.04
CA THR A 617 -13.93 7.75 -8.36
C THR A 617 -12.98 7.68 -7.16
N SER A 618 -12.49 6.48 -6.82
CA SER A 618 -11.51 6.20 -5.77
C SER A 618 -10.54 5.13 -6.25
N GLY A 619 -9.34 5.08 -5.67
CA GLY A 619 -8.25 4.18 -6.05
C GLY A 619 -7.14 4.88 -6.84
N GLU A 620 -6.17 4.10 -7.31
CA GLU A 620 -4.99 4.58 -8.05
C GLU A 620 -5.39 5.28 -9.36
N ASN A 621 -4.83 6.47 -9.61
CA ASN A 621 -5.16 7.34 -10.76
C ASN A 621 -6.63 7.84 -10.81
N HIS A 622 -7.36 7.81 -9.69
CA HIS A 622 -8.75 8.26 -9.60
C HIS A 622 -8.93 9.43 -8.63
N ASP A 623 -8.23 10.54 -8.94
CA ASP A 623 -8.24 11.77 -8.15
C ASP A 623 -9.48 12.61 -8.44
N LEU A 624 -9.97 13.33 -7.42
CA LEU A 624 -11.09 14.24 -7.52
C LEU A 624 -10.65 15.71 -7.38
N ALA A 625 -11.00 16.55 -8.34
CA ALA A 625 -10.78 17.99 -8.24
C ALA A 625 -11.72 18.64 -7.21
N SER A 626 -12.94 18.12 -7.07
CA SER A 626 -13.91 18.50 -6.06
C SER A 626 -14.24 17.31 -5.16
N LEU A 627 -14.46 17.57 -3.87
CA LEU A 627 -14.81 16.56 -2.90
C LEU A 627 -16.34 16.38 -2.80
N ARG A 628 -17.04 16.37 -3.94
CA ARG A 628 -18.48 16.19 -4.02
C ARG A 628 -18.84 14.84 -4.59
N PHE A 629 -19.99 14.31 -4.20
CA PHE A 629 -20.55 13.13 -4.83
C PHE A 629 -20.65 13.31 -6.36
N GLN A 630 -20.31 12.30 -7.10
CA GLN A 630 -20.30 12.32 -8.55
C GLN A 630 -21.68 11.94 -9.12
N GLY A 631 -21.91 12.20 -10.42
CA GLY A 631 -23.20 11.95 -11.06
C GLY A 631 -24.33 12.72 -10.40
N MET A 632 -25.50 12.11 -10.24
CA MET A 632 -26.73 12.69 -9.70
C MET A 632 -26.92 12.40 -8.20
N GLN A 633 -25.88 11.95 -7.47
CA GLN A 633 -26.03 11.52 -6.08
C GLN A 633 -26.39 12.67 -5.13
N GLN A 634 -25.88 13.90 -5.37
CA GLN A 634 -26.23 15.06 -4.54
C GLN A 634 -27.68 15.47 -4.78
N GLU A 635 -28.11 15.52 -6.04
CA GLU A 635 -29.49 15.83 -6.43
C GLU A 635 -30.48 14.77 -5.89
N LEU A 636 -30.07 13.51 -5.84
CA LEU A 636 -30.86 12.46 -5.21
C LEU A 636 -31.06 12.72 -3.72
N LEU A 637 -29.98 13.05 -3.00
CA LEU A 637 -30.04 13.35 -1.57
C LEU A 637 -30.97 14.56 -1.31
N ASP A 638 -30.79 15.65 -2.09
CA ASP A 638 -31.57 16.87 -1.94
C ASP A 638 -33.07 16.60 -2.21
N ALA A 639 -33.38 15.81 -3.24
CA ALA A 639 -34.75 15.45 -3.59
C ALA A 639 -35.41 14.57 -2.50
N VAL A 640 -34.69 13.59 -1.96
CA VAL A 640 -35.17 12.73 -0.87
C VAL A 640 -35.37 13.54 0.41
N CYS A 641 -34.45 14.42 0.79
CA CYS A 641 -34.60 15.29 1.95
C CYS A 641 -35.79 16.23 1.83
N ALA A 642 -36.11 16.72 0.60
CA ALA A 642 -37.24 17.59 0.34
C ALA A 642 -38.63 16.92 0.59
N THR A 643 -38.70 15.57 0.68
CA THR A 643 -39.93 14.86 1.03
C THR A 643 -40.39 15.12 2.49
N GLY A 644 -39.46 15.53 3.36
CA GLY A 644 -39.68 15.68 4.80
C GLY A 644 -39.54 14.39 5.58
N THR A 645 -39.32 13.23 4.93
CA THR A 645 -39.01 11.96 5.60
C THR A 645 -37.65 12.06 6.31
N PRO A 646 -37.50 11.65 7.57
CA PRO A 646 -36.21 11.61 8.24
C PRO A 646 -35.16 10.82 7.46
N VAL A 647 -34.00 11.42 7.18
CA VAL A 647 -32.96 10.80 6.38
C VAL A 647 -31.74 10.42 7.23
N VAL A 648 -31.29 9.17 7.06
CA VAL A 648 -29.97 8.66 7.47
C VAL A 648 -29.10 8.55 6.22
N LEU A 649 -28.04 9.34 6.14
CA LEU A 649 -27.03 9.18 5.09
C LEU A 649 -26.01 8.12 5.53
N VAL A 650 -25.79 7.11 4.69
CA VAL A 650 -24.67 6.18 4.77
C VAL A 650 -23.68 6.52 3.65
N ALA A 651 -22.52 7.05 4.01
CA ALA A 651 -21.48 7.44 3.07
C ALA A 651 -20.45 6.32 2.90
N GLN A 652 -20.47 5.66 1.73
CA GLN A 652 -19.48 4.65 1.31
C GLN A 652 -18.35 5.33 0.54
N ILE A 653 -17.33 5.80 1.23
CA ILE A 653 -16.32 6.69 0.66
C ILE A 653 -14.89 6.24 0.97
N GLY A 654 -13.99 6.37 0.00
CA GLY A 654 -12.56 6.08 0.15
C GLY A 654 -11.72 7.27 0.61
N ARG A 655 -12.36 8.42 0.85
CA ARG A 655 -11.72 9.69 1.24
C ARG A 655 -12.72 10.64 1.92
N PRO A 656 -12.27 11.70 2.65
CA PRO A 656 -13.17 12.75 3.10
C PRO A 656 -13.86 13.47 1.94
N TYR A 657 -15.18 13.64 2.05
CA TYR A 657 -16.01 14.39 1.12
C TYR A 657 -16.54 15.70 1.77
N ASP A 658 -16.91 16.67 0.95
CA ASP A 658 -17.72 17.81 1.37
C ASP A 658 -19.14 17.34 1.69
N LEU A 659 -19.39 17.06 2.95
CA LEU A 659 -20.70 16.66 3.47
C LEU A 659 -21.50 17.85 4.03
N SER A 660 -21.15 19.10 3.71
CA SER A 660 -21.78 20.31 4.27
C SER A 660 -23.26 20.37 3.97
N SER A 661 -23.69 19.99 2.75
CA SER A 661 -25.11 19.91 2.38
C SER A 661 -25.82 18.81 3.18
N ALA A 662 -25.26 17.62 3.23
CA ALA A 662 -25.80 16.49 3.98
C ALA A 662 -25.93 16.81 5.48
N SER A 663 -24.90 17.45 6.06
CA SER A 663 -24.90 17.83 7.49
C SER A 663 -26.03 18.75 7.86
N ARG A 664 -26.50 19.62 6.95
CA ARG A 664 -27.64 20.51 7.18
C ARG A 664 -29.00 19.85 7.00
N GLN A 665 -29.11 18.87 6.10
CA GLN A 665 -30.40 18.35 5.62
C GLN A 665 -30.80 17.02 6.26
N THR A 666 -29.81 16.17 6.63
CA THR A 666 -30.08 14.83 7.16
C THR A 666 -30.15 14.80 8.67
N LYS A 667 -30.89 13.86 9.26
CA LYS A 667 -30.97 13.63 10.70
C LYS A 667 -29.78 12.86 11.26
N ALA A 668 -29.23 11.91 10.47
CA ALA A 668 -28.04 11.15 10.86
C ALA A 668 -27.10 10.95 9.68
N ILE A 669 -25.80 10.85 9.98
CA ILE A 669 -24.74 10.57 9.01
C ILE A 669 -23.84 9.51 9.58
N ILE A 670 -23.67 8.42 8.83
CA ILE A 670 -22.72 7.34 9.06
C ILE A 670 -21.70 7.35 7.91
N VAL A 671 -20.42 7.28 8.23
CA VAL A 671 -19.37 6.91 7.26
C VAL A 671 -19.00 5.46 7.51
N ASN A 672 -19.28 4.61 6.54
CA ASN A 672 -18.89 3.20 6.59
C ASN A 672 -17.67 2.90 5.73
N TRP A 673 -17.06 3.92 5.12
CA TRP A 673 -15.89 3.85 4.24
C TRP A 673 -16.13 2.93 3.05
N LEU A 674 -15.11 2.17 2.62
CA LEU A 674 -15.24 1.01 1.73
C LEU A 674 -15.12 -0.24 2.62
N PRO A 675 -16.25 -0.81 3.07
CA PRO A 675 -16.31 -1.54 4.34
C PRO A 675 -16.03 -3.05 4.21
N GLY A 676 -15.52 -3.50 3.06
CA GLY A 676 -15.27 -4.91 2.80
C GLY A 676 -16.54 -5.75 2.63
N GLN A 677 -16.39 -7.06 2.45
CA GLN A 677 -17.49 -7.95 2.07
C GLN A 677 -18.66 -8.01 3.06
N GLU A 678 -18.41 -7.81 4.35
CA GLU A 678 -19.41 -7.87 5.44
C GLU A 678 -19.98 -6.49 5.80
N GLY A 679 -19.62 -5.46 5.03
CA GLY A 679 -19.92 -4.06 5.34
C GLY A 679 -21.40 -3.74 5.48
N GLY A 680 -22.27 -4.36 4.69
CA GLY A 680 -23.70 -4.12 4.78
C GLY A 680 -24.29 -4.67 6.08
N LEU A 681 -23.87 -5.85 6.53
CA LEU A 681 -24.28 -6.41 7.82
C LEU A 681 -23.75 -5.58 8.98
N ALA A 682 -22.49 -5.12 8.91
CA ALA A 682 -21.91 -4.24 9.92
C ALA A 682 -22.63 -2.88 10.01
N THR A 683 -23.02 -2.32 8.86
CA THR A 683 -23.81 -1.07 8.81
C THR A 683 -25.18 -1.27 9.46
N ALA A 684 -25.84 -2.38 9.18
CA ALA A 684 -27.13 -2.72 9.82
C ALA A 684 -26.99 -2.92 11.33
N ASP A 685 -25.91 -3.54 11.80
CA ASP A 685 -25.65 -3.68 13.25
C ASP A 685 -25.63 -2.31 13.95
N VAL A 686 -25.05 -1.29 13.30
CA VAL A 686 -25.05 0.08 13.81
C VAL A 686 -26.44 0.69 13.68
N LEU A 687 -27.08 0.61 12.51
CA LEU A 687 -28.42 1.21 12.29
C LEU A 687 -29.46 0.74 13.31
N PHE A 688 -29.45 -0.54 13.67
CA PHE A 688 -30.41 -1.13 14.62
C PHE A 688 -29.89 -1.21 16.06
N GLY A 689 -28.68 -0.73 16.36
CA GLY A 689 -28.12 -0.68 17.70
C GLY A 689 -27.62 -2.02 18.26
N ASN A 690 -27.45 -3.02 17.39
CA ASN A 690 -26.77 -4.29 17.72
C ASN A 690 -25.28 -4.06 18.00
N TYR A 691 -24.73 -2.97 17.49
CA TYR A 691 -23.39 -2.49 17.76
C TYR A 691 -23.42 -0.98 18.06
N ASN A 692 -22.74 -0.57 19.13
CA ASN A 692 -22.60 0.84 19.47
C ASN A 692 -21.37 1.41 18.73
N PRO A 693 -21.54 2.37 17.78
CA PRO A 693 -20.44 2.86 16.97
C PRO A 693 -19.38 3.54 17.84
N ALA A 694 -18.12 3.28 17.50
CA ALA A 694 -16.97 3.82 18.21
C ALA A 694 -15.80 4.17 17.25
N GLY A 695 -16.01 4.11 15.95
CA GLY A 695 -15.04 4.55 14.95
C GLY A 695 -14.74 6.05 15.10
N ARG A 696 -13.53 6.43 14.74
CA ARG A 696 -13.06 7.82 14.77
C ARG A 696 -12.43 8.18 13.42
N LEU A 697 -12.63 9.43 12.97
CA LEU A 697 -12.11 9.90 11.70
C LEU A 697 -10.57 9.84 11.67
N PRO A 698 -9.96 9.13 10.71
CA PRO A 698 -8.50 9.13 10.50
C PRO A 698 -8.03 10.28 9.62
N MET A 699 -8.96 11.08 9.09
CA MET A 699 -8.71 12.28 8.30
C MET A 699 -9.74 13.36 8.63
N THR A 700 -9.29 14.61 8.53
CA THR A 700 -10.13 15.81 8.66
C THR A 700 -11.10 15.96 7.47
N PHE A 701 -12.38 16.25 7.73
CA PHE A 701 -13.37 16.49 6.68
C PHE A 701 -13.49 18.00 6.42
N PRO A 702 -13.16 18.47 5.21
CA PRO A 702 -13.31 19.89 4.85
C PRO A 702 -14.76 20.26 4.57
N GLN A 703 -15.08 21.54 4.65
CA GLN A 703 -16.34 22.10 4.15
C GLN A 703 -16.32 22.35 2.64
N SER A 704 -15.11 22.39 2.06
CA SER A 704 -14.88 22.56 0.63
C SER A 704 -13.45 22.17 0.28
N ALA A 705 -13.24 21.62 -0.92
CA ALA A 705 -11.90 21.38 -1.47
C ALA A 705 -11.04 22.68 -1.54
N ALA A 706 -11.66 23.86 -1.53
CA ALA A 706 -10.95 25.14 -1.53
C ALA A 706 -10.21 25.44 -0.21
N GLN A 707 -10.54 24.73 0.89
CA GLN A 707 -9.82 24.87 2.16
C GLN A 707 -8.47 24.16 2.20
N LEU A 708 -8.19 23.29 1.22
CA LEU A 708 -6.97 22.47 1.22
C LEU A 708 -5.69 23.29 0.95
N PRO A 709 -4.58 22.99 1.65
CA PRO A 709 -4.40 21.92 2.63
C PRO A 709 -5.07 22.21 3.98
N LEU A 710 -5.76 21.21 4.56
CA LEU A 710 -6.46 21.31 5.83
C LEU A 710 -6.21 20.04 6.66
N ASN A 711 -5.29 20.13 7.61
CA ASN A 711 -4.94 19.04 8.52
C ASN A 711 -5.08 19.50 9.97
N TYR A 712 -5.42 18.60 10.88
CA TYR A 712 -5.61 18.91 12.29
C TYR A 712 -4.34 19.49 12.95
N ASN A 713 -3.17 19.03 12.49
CA ASN A 713 -1.85 19.37 13.04
C ASN A 713 -1.14 20.50 12.26
N PHE A 714 -1.88 21.46 11.77
CA PHE A 714 -1.34 22.59 11.01
C PHE A 714 -0.36 23.45 11.82
N LYS A 715 0.45 24.29 11.14
CA LYS A 715 1.35 25.28 11.78
C LYS A 715 0.63 26.63 11.85
N THR A 716 0.86 27.39 12.94
CA THR A 716 0.23 28.71 13.12
C THR A 716 0.55 29.67 11.99
N SER A 717 -0.41 30.51 11.61
CA SER A 717 -0.19 31.58 10.62
C SER A 717 0.44 32.81 11.29
N GLY A 718 1.16 33.60 10.49
CA GLY A 718 1.67 34.91 10.93
C GLY A 718 0.58 35.99 10.97
N ARG A 719 -0.62 35.69 10.44
CA ARG A 719 -1.76 36.64 10.41
C ARG A 719 -3.08 35.90 10.57
N ARG A 720 -4.04 36.16 9.69
CA ARG A 720 -5.41 35.58 9.73
C ARG A 720 -5.43 34.17 9.13
N TYR A 721 -6.45 33.42 9.53
CA TYR A 721 -6.72 32.06 9.05
C TYR A 721 -7.91 32.03 8.08
N GLU A 722 -8.87 32.96 8.23
CA GLU A 722 -10.12 32.97 7.50
C GLU A 722 -9.94 33.39 6.04
N TYR A 723 -10.71 32.76 5.17
CA TYR A 723 -11.03 33.31 3.85
C TYR A 723 -12.05 34.47 3.97
N VAL A 724 -12.24 35.23 2.91
CA VAL A 724 -13.24 36.34 2.90
C VAL A 724 -14.66 35.76 2.94
N ASP A 725 -14.86 34.61 2.32
CA ASP A 725 -16.17 34.01 2.03
C ASP A 725 -16.38 32.66 2.75
N MET A 726 -15.41 32.19 3.51
CA MET A 726 -15.47 30.90 4.20
C MET A 726 -14.69 30.92 5.50
N ASP A 727 -15.19 30.20 6.50
CA ASP A 727 -14.44 29.88 7.70
C ASP A 727 -13.35 28.86 7.39
N PHE A 728 -12.28 28.83 8.18
CA PHE A 728 -11.21 27.84 8.01
C PHE A 728 -11.42 26.57 8.86
N TYR A 729 -12.43 26.52 9.70
CA TYR A 729 -12.73 25.32 10.48
C TYR A 729 -13.12 24.15 9.57
N PRO A 730 -12.72 22.91 9.92
CA PRO A 730 -13.23 21.74 9.21
C PRO A 730 -14.72 21.51 9.48
N LEU A 731 -15.36 20.75 8.60
CA LEU A 731 -16.73 20.27 8.85
C LEU A 731 -16.74 19.25 10.01
N TYR A 732 -15.82 18.28 9.96
CA TYR A 732 -15.55 17.33 11.06
C TYR A 732 -14.06 17.20 11.27
N ARG A 733 -13.65 17.15 12.54
CA ARG A 733 -12.23 17.12 12.92
C ARG A 733 -11.66 15.72 12.87
N PHE A 734 -10.35 15.63 12.75
CA PHE A 734 -9.58 14.43 13.00
C PHE A 734 -9.92 13.82 14.37
N GLY A 735 -10.05 12.50 14.44
CA GLY A 735 -10.38 11.79 15.66
C GLY A 735 -11.84 11.87 16.11
N TYR A 736 -12.69 12.62 15.38
CA TYR A 736 -14.11 12.78 15.73
C TYR A 736 -14.94 11.54 15.41
N GLY A 737 -15.91 11.26 16.27
CA GLY A 737 -16.96 10.26 16.10
C GLY A 737 -17.90 10.25 17.30
N LEU A 738 -19.16 9.95 17.07
CA LEU A 738 -20.20 9.82 18.09
C LEU A 738 -20.39 8.36 18.52
N SER A 739 -21.06 8.20 19.65
CA SER A 739 -21.47 6.90 20.21
C SER A 739 -22.94 6.98 20.64
N TYR A 740 -23.61 5.85 20.81
CA TYR A 740 -24.95 5.77 21.43
C TYR A 740 -24.92 5.90 22.95
N THR A 741 -23.72 6.07 23.53
CA THR A 741 -23.51 6.41 24.93
C THR A 741 -22.68 7.69 25.05
N THR A 742 -22.45 8.18 26.26
CA THR A 742 -21.67 9.38 26.52
C THR A 742 -20.53 9.06 27.47
N PHE A 743 -19.38 9.74 27.27
CA PHE A 743 -18.21 9.58 28.11
C PHE A 743 -17.79 10.92 28.69
N ALA A 744 -17.35 10.89 29.95
CA ALA A 744 -16.78 12.05 30.64
C ALA A 744 -15.33 11.80 31.06
N TYR A 745 -14.47 12.74 30.77
CA TYR A 745 -13.04 12.72 31.11
C TYR A 745 -12.77 13.53 32.36
N SER A 746 -11.92 13.00 33.25
CA SER A 746 -11.57 13.65 34.51
C SER A 746 -10.18 13.24 34.99
N ASN A 747 -9.72 13.85 36.08
CA ASN A 747 -8.55 13.44 36.86
C ASN A 747 -7.26 13.27 36.02
N LEU A 748 -6.90 14.25 35.20
CA LEU A 748 -5.63 14.25 34.49
C LEU A 748 -4.47 14.28 35.48
N ARG A 749 -3.55 13.36 35.36
CA ARG A 749 -2.32 13.24 36.17
C ARG A 749 -1.14 13.14 35.21
N ILE A 750 -0.15 13.98 35.41
CA ILE A 750 1.06 14.05 34.57
C ILE A 750 2.27 13.97 35.50
N SER A 751 3.20 13.06 35.25
CA SER A 751 4.40 12.88 36.02
C SER A 751 5.62 12.52 35.19
N THR A 752 6.71 13.26 35.37
CA THR A 752 7.99 12.92 34.75
C THR A 752 8.67 11.82 35.58
N LEU A 753 9.10 10.77 34.92
CA LEU A 753 9.79 9.63 35.52
C LEU A 753 11.31 9.88 35.56
N PRO A 754 12.06 9.11 36.38
CA PRO A 754 13.51 9.27 36.47
C PRO A 754 14.29 9.04 35.17
N ASP A 755 13.75 8.26 34.28
CA ASP A 755 14.32 7.94 32.96
C ASP A 755 14.02 9.01 31.87
N GLY A 756 13.32 10.08 32.24
CA GLY A 756 12.93 11.14 31.35
C GLY A 756 11.61 10.90 30.63
N ASN A 757 11.01 9.73 30.76
CA ASN A 757 9.66 9.48 30.23
C ASN A 757 8.63 10.27 31.04
N VAL A 758 7.47 10.53 30.41
CA VAL A 758 6.33 11.20 31.05
C VAL A 758 5.15 10.27 31.06
N GLU A 759 4.68 9.92 32.25
CA GLU A 759 3.44 9.18 32.43
C GLU A 759 2.25 10.15 32.44
N VAL A 760 1.25 9.89 31.61
CA VAL A 760 0.00 10.65 31.50
C VAL A 760 -1.17 9.72 31.80
N LYS A 761 -1.97 10.04 32.83
CA LYS A 761 -3.18 9.27 33.20
C LYS A 761 -4.40 10.15 33.18
N ALA A 762 -5.53 9.60 32.68
CA ALA A 762 -6.83 10.24 32.73
C ALA A 762 -7.91 9.20 33.04
N ASP A 763 -8.95 9.61 33.77
CA ASP A 763 -10.08 8.76 34.07
C ASP A 763 -11.21 9.03 33.09
N ILE A 764 -11.85 7.97 32.56
CA ILE A 764 -12.95 8.03 31.60
C ILE A 764 -14.13 7.28 32.20
N THR A 765 -15.26 7.97 32.33
CA THR A 765 -16.50 7.42 32.86
C THR A 765 -17.54 7.32 31.75
N ASN A 766 -18.17 6.17 31.57
CA ASN A 766 -19.37 6.05 30.77
C ASN A 766 -20.57 6.62 31.53
N THR A 767 -21.05 7.79 31.10
CA THR A 767 -22.15 8.53 31.75
C THR A 767 -23.51 8.22 31.14
N GLY A 768 -23.56 7.42 30.09
CA GLY A 768 -24.80 7.00 29.43
C GLY A 768 -25.33 5.66 29.94
N SER A 769 -26.26 5.09 29.20
CA SER A 769 -27.00 3.88 29.59
C SER A 769 -26.62 2.61 28.83
N ARG A 770 -25.67 2.68 27.89
CA ARG A 770 -25.24 1.56 27.07
C ARG A 770 -23.75 1.32 27.26
N THR A 771 -23.31 0.07 27.24
CA THR A 771 -21.91 -0.29 27.10
C THR A 771 -21.39 0.28 25.78
N GLY A 772 -20.19 0.83 25.79
CA GLY A 772 -19.57 1.38 24.57
C GLY A 772 -18.07 1.40 24.65
N ASP A 773 -17.47 1.36 23.47
CA ASP A 773 -16.04 1.61 23.32
C ASP A 773 -15.78 3.11 23.24
N GLU A 774 -14.75 3.55 23.93
CA GLU A 774 -14.17 4.89 23.78
C GLU A 774 -12.76 4.78 23.24
N VAL A 775 -12.42 5.70 22.34
CA VAL A 775 -11.05 5.87 21.81
C VAL A 775 -10.44 7.10 22.48
N ALA A 776 -9.75 6.88 23.58
CA ALA A 776 -9.00 7.94 24.25
C ALA A 776 -7.78 8.32 23.41
N GLN A 777 -7.60 9.60 23.12
CA GLN A 777 -6.56 10.16 22.28
C GLN A 777 -5.73 11.14 23.09
N LEU A 778 -4.40 10.99 23.07
CA LEU A 778 -3.45 11.89 23.73
C LEU A 778 -2.82 12.83 22.70
N TYR A 779 -2.99 14.12 22.90
CA TYR A 779 -2.37 15.16 22.10
C TYR A 779 -1.40 16.00 22.95
N ILE A 780 -0.33 16.45 22.31
CA ILE A 780 0.61 17.39 22.91
C ILE A 780 0.72 18.66 22.06
N THR A 781 1.08 19.76 22.70
CA THR A 781 1.47 21.01 22.06
C THR A 781 2.71 21.53 22.74
N ASP A 782 3.80 21.66 21.99
CA ASP A 782 4.96 22.41 22.44
C ASP A 782 4.62 23.91 22.38
N MET A 783 4.57 24.57 23.51
CA MET A 783 4.09 25.94 23.62
C MET A 783 5.06 26.96 23.02
N TYR A 784 6.36 26.77 23.26
CA TYR A 784 7.42 27.66 22.78
C TYR A 784 8.65 26.85 22.41
N ALA A 785 9.12 26.98 21.19
CA ALA A 785 10.26 26.28 20.64
C ALA A 785 11.18 27.20 19.82
N SER A 786 12.40 26.78 19.56
CA SER A 786 13.37 27.51 18.72
C SER A 786 12.92 27.61 17.26
N VAL A 787 11.98 26.76 16.83
CA VAL A 787 11.38 26.73 15.50
C VAL A 787 9.85 26.70 15.61
N LYS A 788 9.17 27.02 14.50
CA LYS A 788 7.71 26.93 14.44
C LYS A 788 7.23 25.50 14.47
N THR A 789 6.60 25.10 15.58
CA THR A 789 6.01 23.78 15.77
C THR A 789 4.53 23.74 15.38
N ARG A 790 3.96 22.53 15.29
CA ARG A 790 2.54 22.32 15.00
C ARG A 790 1.67 22.75 16.17
N VAL A 791 0.40 23.06 15.87
CA VAL A 791 -0.55 23.49 16.91
C VAL A 791 -0.83 22.36 17.91
N MET A 792 -0.88 21.13 17.43
CA MET A 792 -1.03 19.92 18.22
C MET A 792 -0.53 18.70 17.46
N GLU A 793 -0.17 17.64 18.15
CA GLU A 793 0.26 16.36 17.59
C GLU A 793 -0.31 15.21 18.42
N LEU A 794 -0.86 14.19 17.77
CA LEU A 794 -1.25 12.92 18.38
C LEU A 794 0.02 12.16 18.82
N LYS A 795 0.05 11.70 20.06
CA LYS A 795 1.18 10.91 20.61
C LYS A 795 0.70 9.66 21.37
N GLY A 796 -0.59 9.36 21.32
CA GLY A 796 -1.11 8.14 21.93
C GLY A 796 -2.61 7.95 21.68
N PHE A 797 -3.03 6.71 21.60
CA PHE A 797 -4.44 6.36 21.64
C PHE A 797 -4.67 5.02 22.35
N ARG A 798 -5.86 4.86 22.92
CA ARG A 798 -6.32 3.59 23.55
C ARG A 798 -7.80 3.42 23.28
N ARG A 799 -8.17 2.28 22.73
CA ARG A 799 -9.57 1.85 22.63
C ARG A 799 -9.91 0.97 23.82
N ILE A 800 -10.95 1.35 24.57
CA ILE A 800 -11.38 0.66 25.79
C ILE A 800 -12.91 0.52 25.82
N THR A 801 -13.39 -0.61 26.29
CA THR A 801 -14.82 -0.86 26.51
C THR A 801 -15.20 -0.47 27.93
N ILE A 802 -16.24 0.35 28.10
CA ILE A 802 -16.69 0.84 29.40
C ILE A 802 -18.21 0.58 29.56
N GLU A 803 -18.57 -0.11 30.63
CA GLU A 803 -19.96 -0.34 30.96
C GLU A 803 -20.62 0.93 31.57
N PRO A 804 -21.95 1.07 31.50
CA PRO A 804 -22.68 2.19 32.12
C PRO A 804 -22.28 2.45 33.57
N GLY A 805 -21.92 3.69 33.87
CA GLY A 805 -21.51 4.13 35.20
C GLY A 805 -20.13 3.71 35.65
N GLN A 806 -19.40 2.90 34.86
CA GLN A 806 -18.02 2.50 35.16
C GLN A 806 -17.03 3.58 34.76
N THR A 807 -15.91 3.62 35.51
CA THR A 807 -14.76 4.49 35.24
C THR A 807 -13.52 3.64 35.01
N HIS A 808 -12.79 3.94 33.94
CA HIS A 808 -11.50 3.31 33.64
C HIS A 808 -10.41 4.38 33.54
N THR A 809 -9.24 4.07 34.08
CA THR A 809 -8.04 4.91 33.93
C THR A 809 -7.26 4.47 32.70
N VAL A 810 -7.05 5.38 31.75
CA VAL A 810 -6.08 5.19 30.64
C VAL A 810 -4.73 5.72 31.04
N THR A 811 -3.68 5.04 30.60
CA THR A 811 -2.29 5.43 30.84
C THR A 811 -1.54 5.52 29.51
N PHE A 812 -0.82 6.60 29.32
CA PHE A 812 0.07 6.82 28.18
C PHE A 812 1.48 7.10 28.72
N THR A 813 2.48 6.77 27.92
CA THR A 813 3.88 7.11 28.17
C THR A 813 4.38 7.93 27.00
N LEU A 814 4.84 9.15 27.28
CA LEU A 814 5.57 9.97 26.33
C LEU A 814 7.06 9.77 26.59
N THR A 815 7.78 9.41 25.56
CA THR A 815 9.24 9.33 25.62
C THR A 815 9.86 10.71 25.35
N PRO A 816 11.14 10.94 25.68
CA PRO A 816 11.82 12.17 25.24
C PRO A 816 11.76 12.38 23.71
N TYR A 817 11.70 11.30 22.93
CA TYR A 817 11.53 11.39 21.49
C TYR A 817 10.17 12.01 21.10
N ASP A 818 9.09 11.67 21.80
CA ASP A 818 7.76 12.22 21.55
C ASP A 818 7.66 13.72 21.83
N LEU A 819 8.52 14.22 22.71
CA LEU A 819 8.65 15.64 23.08
C LEU A 819 9.71 16.38 22.24
N SER A 820 10.42 15.68 21.34
CA SER A 820 11.49 16.25 20.53
C SER A 820 10.97 16.95 19.29
N LEU A 821 11.78 17.89 18.80
CA LEU A 821 11.57 18.61 17.54
C LEU A 821 12.85 18.58 16.70
N LEU A 822 12.77 18.93 15.43
CA LEU A 822 13.93 19.28 14.63
C LEU A 822 14.23 20.76 14.83
N ASN A 823 15.43 21.09 15.35
CA ASN A 823 15.84 22.47 15.59
C ASN A 823 16.18 23.23 14.28
N VAL A 824 16.76 24.41 14.36
CA VAL A 824 17.14 25.23 13.21
C VAL A 824 18.19 24.53 12.33
N ASP A 825 19.04 23.70 12.93
CA ASP A 825 20.11 22.95 12.24
C ASP A 825 19.64 21.57 11.72
N MET A 826 18.33 21.27 11.85
CA MET A 826 17.72 19.97 11.51
C MET A 826 18.16 18.81 12.42
N ASP A 827 18.73 19.10 13.56
CA ASP A 827 18.99 18.10 14.59
C ASP A 827 17.73 17.84 15.43
N ARG A 828 17.47 16.58 15.75
CA ARG A 828 16.36 16.23 16.64
C ARG A 828 16.80 16.42 18.11
N VAL A 829 16.11 17.30 18.79
CA VAL A 829 16.42 17.69 20.17
C VAL A 829 15.15 17.79 21.02
N VAL A 830 15.28 17.57 22.30
CA VAL A 830 14.27 17.97 23.29
C VAL A 830 14.69 19.35 23.85
N GLU A 831 13.80 20.32 23.72
CA GLU A 831 14.01 21.64 24.32
C GLU A 831 13.28 21.70 25.66
N PRO A 832 13.91 22.19 26.74
CA PRO A 832 13.21 22.43 27.99
C PRO A 832 12.09 23.46 27.78
N GLY A 833 10.89 23.13 28.23
CA GLY A 833 9.77 24.04 27.99
C GLY A 833 8.47 23.55 28.60
N ASP A 834 7.41 24.32 28.31
CA ASP A 834 6.05 23.98 28.70
C ASP A 834 5.35 23.28 27.55
N PHE A 835 4.80 22.11 27.84
CA PHE A 835 3.96 21.34 26.93
C PHE A 835 2.52 21.33 27.43
N LYS A 836 1.58 21.59 26.55
CA LYS A 836 0.16 21.35 26.81
C LYS A 836 -0.15 19.89 26.52
N ILE A 837 -0.70 19.20 27.51
CA ILE A 837 -1.10 17.80 27.45
C ILE A 837 -2.61 17.74 27.43
N MET A 838 -3.19 17.02 26.47
CA MET A 838 -4.64 17.00 26.22
C MET A 838 -5.07 15.56 25.96
N VAL A 839 -6.06 15.08 26.72
CA VAL A 839 -6.64 13.73 26.57
C VAL A 839 -8.15 13.85 26.35
N GLY A 840 -8.65 13.30 25.25
CA GLY A 840 -10.08 13.33 24.90
C GLY A 840 -10.46 12.31 23.85
N GLY A 841 -11.72 12.28 23.46
CA GLY A 841 -12.25 11.35 22.46
C GLY A 841 -12.17 11.85 21.01
N MET A 842 -11.49 12.96 20.77
CA MET A 842 -11.26 13.59 19.47
C MET A 842 -10.12 14.60 19.59
N SER A 843 -9.64 15.16 18.49
CA SER A 843 -8.68 16.28 18.53
C SER A 843 -9.28 17.51 19.26
N PRO A 844 -8.46 18.23 20.04
CA PRO A 844 -8.88 19.45 20.71
C PRO A 844 -9.35 20.53 19.75
N ASP A 845 -10.17 21.46 20.28
CA ASP A 845 -10.55 22.70 19.60
C ASP A 845 -9.85 23.91 20.22
N PHE A 846 -9.95 25.05 19.59
CA PHE A 846 -9.48 26.31 20.14
C PHE A 846 -10.60 27.37 20.11
N THR A 847 -10.61 28.22 21.11
CA THR A 847 -11.63 29.27 21.29
C THR A 847 -11.14 30.65 20.85
N ALA A 848 -9.84 30.84 20.67
CA ALA A 848 -9.23 32.09 20.26
C ALA A 848 -8.23 31.88 19.11
N LYS A 849 -8.51 32.45 17.96
CA LYS A 849 -7.71 32.30 16.72
C LYS A 849 -6.37 33.03 16.77
N ASP A 850 -6.27 34.09 17.54
CA ASP A 850 -5.03 34.85 17.80
C ASP A 850 -4.12 34.19 18.82
N ARG A 851 -4.65 33.26 19.60
CA ARG A 851 -3.95 32.52 20.67
C ARG A 851 -4.27 31.03 20.61
N ILE A 852 -4.14 30.41 19.44
CA ILE A 852 -4.58 29.04 19.19
C ILE A 852 -4.02 28.08 20.23
N LYS A 853 -2.70 28.01 20.40
CA LYS A 853 -2.07 27.05 21.33
C LYS A 853 -2.56 27.22 22.76
N ASP A 854 -2.72 28.45 23.22
CA ASP A 854 -3.23 28.74 24.58
C ASP A 854 -4.69 28.31 24.74
N SER A 855 -5.50 28.48 23.70
CA SER A 855 -6.94 28.26 23.74
C SER A 855 -7.38 26.84 23.39
N LEU A 856 -6.44 25.95 23.05
CA LEU A 856 -6.74 24.54 22.79
C LEU A 856 -7.39 23.85 23.98
N GLY A 857 -8.43 23.07 23.74
CA GLY A 857 -9.12 22.34 24.79
C GLY A 857 -10.34 21.57 24.27
N TYR A 858 -11.20 21.20 25.18
CA TYR A 858 -12.41 20.45 24.90
C TYR A 858 -13.63 21.14 25.50
N PRO A 859 -14.85 20.89 24.98
CA PRO A 859 -16.08 21.18 25.71
C PRO A 859 -16.07 20.42 27.05
N GLU A 860 -16.81 20.94 28.02
CA GLU A 860 -16.89 20.38 29.37
C GLU A 860 -17.21 18.86 29.36
N GLY A 861 -16.38 18.10 30.06
CA GLY A 861 -16.49 16.64 30.16
C GLY A 861 -16.01 15.85 28.95
N ARG A 862 -15.72 16.48 27.78
CA ARG A 862 -15.32 15.79 26.54
C ARG A 862 -13.82 15.52 26.43
N GLY A 863 -13.05 16.03 27.36
CA GLY A 863 -11.61 15.84 27.47
C GLY A 863 -11.03 16.64 28.63
N VAL A 864 -9.78 16.41 28.91
CA VAL A 864 -9.01 17.05 29.99
C VAL A 864 -7.74 17.65 29.44
N THR A 865 -7.31 18.78 30.01
CA THR A 865 -6.11 19.49 29.63
C THR A 865 -5.25 19.80 30.84
N GLY A 866 -3.92 19.76 30.67
CA GLY A 866 -2.95 20.13 31.69
C GLY A 866 -1.66 20.64 31.08
N THR A 867 -0.78 21.17 31.90
CA THR A 867 0.54 21.64 31.48
C THR A 867 1.61 20.75 32.09
N LEU A 868 2.53 20.32 31.27
CA LEU A 868 3.77 19.66 31.66
C LEU A 868 4.90 20.69 31.54
N ARG A 869 5.56 21.02 32.63
CA ARG A 869 6.90 21.63 32.57
C ARG A 869 7.90 20.49 32.39
N TYR A 870 8.51 20.41 31.24
CA TYR A 870 9.54 19.42 30.97
C TYR A 870 10.93 20.08 31.05
N ASP A 871 11.68 19.72 32.05
CA ASP A 871 13.10 20.01 32.15
C ASP A 871 13.84 18.69 31.92
N ILE A 872 14.88 18.69 31.10
CA ILE A 872 15.65 17.48 30.85
C ILE A 872 16.16 16.97 32.21
N PRO A 873 15.81 15.74 32.63
CA PRO A 873 16.23 15.22 33.93
C PRO A 873 17.75 15.28 34.09
N ALA A 874 18.24 15.55 35.29
CA ALA A 874 19.68 15.70 35.57
C ALA A 874 20.51 14.46 35.19
N GLY A 875 19.89 13.29 35.12
CA GLY A 875 20.48 12.05 34.60
C GLY A 875 20.33 11.81 33.10
N ALA A 876 19.48 12.58 32.43
CA ALA A 876 19.23 12.45 30.99
C ALA A 876 20.22 13.33 30.22
N ARG A 877 21.07 12.72 29.44
CA ARG A 877 22.11 13.42 28.70
C ARG A 877 22.29 12.91 27.30
N TYR A 878 22.59 13.84 26.41
CA TYR A 878 23.17 13.54 25.12
C TYR A 878 24.67 13.38 25.29
N GLU A 879 25.20 12.22 25.01
CA GLU A 879 26.60 11.96 25.03
C GLU A 879 26.99 11.07 23.85
N PHE A 880 27.78 11.62 22.96
CA PHE A 880 28.21 10.99 21.76
C PHE A 880 29.71 10.91 21.71
N THR A 881 30.26 9.73 21.52
CA THR A 881 31.68 9.50 21.42
C THR A 881 32.06 8.93 20.08
N ILE A 882 33.13 9.45 19.53
CA ILE A 882 33.79 8.82 18.37
C ILE A 882 34.92 7.99 18.95
N THR A 883 34.86 6.68 18.76
CA THR A 883 35.75 5.76 19.47
C THR A 883 36.92 5.27 18.63
N ASP A 884 36.79 5.26 17.33
CA ASP A 884 37.83 4.76 16.43
C ASP A 884 37.73 5.33 15.02
N ILE A 885 38.81 5.41 14.31
CA ILE A 885 38.89 5.70 12.88
C ILE A 885 39.76 4.63 12.24
N SER A 886 39.22 3.92 11.29
CA SER A 886 39.97 3.01 10.43
C SER A 886 39.90 3.48 8.97
N HIS A 887 40.92 3.21 8.21
CA HIS A 887 40.94 3.55 6.79
C HIS A 887 41.53 2.43 5.94
N ASN A 888 41.03 2.32 4.71
CA ASN A 888 41.45 1.33 3.75
C ASN A 888 41.52 1.97 2.36
N LEU A 889 42.63 1.84 1.69
CA LEU A 889 42.80 2.29 0.31
C LEU A 889 42.28 1.26 -0.66
N THR A 890 41.30 1.63 -1.46
CA THR A 890 40.69 0.75 -2.48
C THR A 890 40.49 1.55 -3.76
N ASP A 891 41.04 1.06 -4.87
CA ASP A 891 40.86 1.59 -6.25
C ASP A 891 40.88 3.12 -6.40
N GLY A 892 41.92 3.77 -5.85
CA GLY A 892 42.10 5.22 -5.99
C GLY A 892 41.30 6.07 -5.01
N SER A 893 40.66 5.47 -4.02
CA SER A 893 39.96 6.16 -2.92
C SER A 893 40.39 5.62 -1.57
N ASP A 894 40.46 6.51 -0.58
CA ASP A 894 40.62 6.09 0.81
C ASP A 894 39.24 5.97 1.47
N ILE A 895 38.88 4.76 1.88
CA ILE A 895 37.63 4.50 2.58
C ILE A 895 37.93 4.64 4.08
N VAL A 896 37.33 5.66 4.69
CA VAL A 896 37.50 5.99 6.11
C VAL A 896 36.26 5.60 6.88
N THR A 897 36.40 4.71 7.85
CA THR A 897 35.30 4.31 8.73
C THR A 897 35.51 4.91 10.11
N VAL A 898 34.46 5.56 10.61
CA VAL A 898 34.43 6.20 11.92
C VAL A 898 33.41 5.47 12.78
N ASN A 899 33.85 4.90 13.89
CA ASN A 899 32.98 4.27 14.85
C ASN A 899 32.45 5.32 15.84
N VAL A 900 31.12 5.39 15.92
CA VAL A 900 30.44 6.34 16.80
C VAL A 900 29.55 5.60 17.80
N THR A 901 29.47 6.12 19.02
CA THR A 901 28.69 5.49 20.09
C THR A 901 27.91 6.55 20.84
N ASN A 902 26.60 6.31 21.02
CA ASN A 902 25.82 7.09 21.97
C ASN A 902 26.05 6.53 23.39
N SER A 903 26.87 7.21 24.18
CA SER A 903 27.13 6.90 25.60
C SER A 903 26.17 7.61 26.55
N GLY A 904 25.29 8.46 26.01
CA GLY A 904 24.21 9.09 26.77
C GLY A 904 23.03 8.13 27.00
N ASN A 905 22.00 8.64 27.65
CA ASN A 905 20.76 7.91 27.92
C ASN A 905 19.53 8.44 27.16
N LEU A 906 19.76 9.38 26.25
CA LEU A 906 18.76 9.87 25.28
C LEU A 906 19.14 9.39 23.88
N THR A 907 18.15 9.10 23.03
CA THR A 907 18.39 8.84 21.61
C THR A 907 19.00 10.09 20.99
N ASP A 908 20.17 9.95 20.38
CA ASP A 908 20.89 11.05 19.73
C ASP A 908 20.75 10.94 18.20
N THR A 909 20.38 12.05 17.60
CA THR A 909 20.34 12.22 16.14
C THR A 909 21.20 13.42 15.76
N GLY A 910 21.93 13.32 14.69
CA GLY A 910 22.78 14.43 14.27
C GLY A 910 23.50 14.15 12.96
N GLN A 911 24.48 14.99 12.69
CA GLN A 911 25.32 14.93 11.51
C GLN A 911 26.77 14.75 11.91
N LEU A 912 27.48 13.87 11.22
CA LEU A 912 28.92 13.75 11.29
C LEU A 912 29.49 14.33 9.99
N THR A 913 30.22 15.43 10.07
CA THR A 913 30.81 16.11 8.92
C THR A 913 32.30 15.84 8.86
N MET A 914 32.78 15.48 7.66
CA MET A 914 34.20 15.24 7.41
C MET A 914 34.91 16.51 6.95
N TYR A 915 36.09 16.72 7.47
CA TYR A 915 37.03 17.74 7.05
C TYR A 915 38.35 17.09 6.64
N VAL A 916 38.89 17.48 5.51
CA VAL A 916 40.17 17.03 5.00
C VAL A 916 41.12 18.21 5.01
N ASP A 917 42.28 18.07 5.68
CA ASP A 917 43.29 19.12 5.84
C ASP A 917 42.68 20.46 6.28
N GLY A 918 41.73 20.40 7.20
CA GLY A 918 41.02 21.56 7.74
C GLY A 918 39.92 22.14 6.84
N THR A 919 39.74 21.62 5.65
CA THR A 919 38.71 22.07 4.72
C THR A 919 37.48 21.17 4.81
N ARG A 920 36.29 21.75 4.98
CA ARG A 920 35.02 21.01 4.93
C ARG A 920 34.82 20.42 3.53
N THR A 921 34.67 19.10 3.46
CA THR A 921 34.48 18.40 2.16
C THR A 921 33.06 18.51 1.60
N GLY A 922 32.10 18.94 2.41
CA GLY A 922 30.67 18.84 2.09
C GLY A 922 30.09 17.44 2.32
N ASP A 923 30.95 16.44 2.60
CA ASP A 923 30.50 15.09 2.90
C ASP A 923 30.06 15.02 4.37
N THR A 924 28.76 14.84 4.56
CA THR A 924 28.10 14.79 5.84
C THR A 924 27.24 13.54 5.90
N ARG A 925 27.31 12.80 7.00
CA ARG A 925 26.50 11.61 7.24
C ARG A 925 25.60 11.82 8.45
N HIS A 926 24.33 11.57 8.26
CA HIS A 926 23.37 11.58 9.35
C HIS A 926 23.47 10.30 10.19
N TYR A 927 23.21 10.43 11.47
CA TYR A 927 23.09 9.29 12.36
C TYR A 927 21.92 9.44 13.31
N GLU A 928 21.40 8.30 13.75
CA GLU A 928 20.49 8.19 14.87
C GLU A 928 20.91 6.99 15.70
N LEU A 929 21.19 7.21 16.97
CA LEU A 929 21.70 6.20 17.89
C LEU A 929 20.89 6.20 19.19
N ASN A 930 20.38 5.04 19.57
CA ASN A 930 19.80 4.84 20.89
C ASN A 930 20.87 4.80 21.97
N PRO A 931 20.52 4.99 23.24
CA PRO A 931 21.44 4.82 24.37
C PRO A 931 22.22 3.50 24.27
N GLY A 932 23.54 3.58 24.35
CA GLY A 932 24.45 2.44 24.26
C GLY A 932 24.68 1.88 22.85
N GLN A 933 24.04 2.40 21.84
CA GLN A 933 24.20 1.95 20.46
C GLN A 933 25.47 2.51 19.84
N SER A 934 26.20 1.65 19.09
CA SER A 934 27.34 2.04 18.26
C SER A 934 27.04 1.81 16.79
N LYS A 935 27.64 2.64 15.93
CA LYS A 935 27.53 2.55 14.47
C LYS A 935 28.85 2.90 13.80
N ALA A 936 29.22 2.13 12.78
CA ALA A 936 30.30 2.46 11.88
C ALA A 936 29.78 3.36 10.75
N ILE A 937 30.35 4.54 10.58
CA ILE A 937 29.98 5.51 9.52
C ILE A 937 31.15 5.62 8.56
N THR A 938 30.89 5.40 7.27
CA THR A 938 31.93 5.35 6.24
C THR A 938 31.91 6.58 5.37
N PHE A 939 33.09 7.12 5.07
CA PHE A 939 33.35 8.21 4.13
C PHE A 939 34.31 7.77 3.06
N THR A 940 34.20 8.34 1.88
CA THR A 940 35.13 8.10 0.78
C THR A 940 35.91 9.37 0.49
N VAL A 941 37.23 9.30 0.62
CA VAL A 941 38.14 10.40 0.29
C VAL A 941 38.80 10.09 -1.05
N PRO A 942 38.52 10.83 -2.14
CA PRO A 942 39.16 10.60 -3.43
C PRO A 942 40.68 10.76 -3.32
N SER A 943 41.43 9.79 -3.84
CA SER A 943 42.89 9.87 -3.92
C SER A 943 43.28 10.11 -5.39
N PRO A 944 44.07 11.14 -5.73
CA PRO A 944 44.56 11.33 -7.08
C PRO A 944 45.44 10.16 -7.53
N GLU A 945 45.33 9.76 -8.81
CA GLU A 945 46.02 8.61 -9.37
C GLU A 945 47.54 8.61 -9.04
N GLY A 946 48.00 7.52 -8.45
CA GLY A 946 49.45 7.20 -8.32
C GLY A 946 50.21 7.76 -7.10
N ILE A 947 49.56 8.46 -6.21
CA ILE A 947 50.16 8.95 -4.97
C ILE A 947 49.40 8.36 -3.79
N GLY A 948 50.07 7.77 -2.82
CA GLY A 948 49.47 7.34 -1.57
C GLY A 948 48.69 8.49 -0.96
N SER A 949 47.69 8.19 -0.14
CA SER A 949 46.63 9.05 0.39
C SER A 949 47.02 10.55 0.47
N PRO A 950 46.32 11.46 -0.20
CA PRO A 950 46.74 12.86 -0.40
C PRO A 950 46.52 13.76 0.81
N TRP A 951 45.84 13.28 1.83
CA TRP A 951 45.53 14.09 3.02
C TRP A 951 46.55 13.93 4.15
N LYS A 952 46.72 15.00 4.90
CA LYS A 952 47.57 15.05 6.10
C LYS A 952 46.78 14.91 7.39
N SER A 953 45.55 15.35 7.38
CA SER A 953 44.66 15.27 8.54
C SER A 953 43.22 15.04 8.11
N LEU A 954 42.52 14.26 8.92
CA LEU A 954 41.06 14.06 8.86
C LEU A 954 40.46 14.52 10.18
N ASN A 955 39.39 15.28 10.09
CA ASN A 955 38.63 15.68 11.25
C ASN A 955 37.15 15.38 11.02
N PHE A 956 36.53 14.71 11.96
CA PHE A 956 35.12 14.39 11.96
C PHE A 956 34.47 15.14 13.12
N ILE A 957 33.50 15.98 12.80
CA ILE A 957 32.84 16.85 13.75
C ILE A 957 31.36 16.56 13.78
N SER A 958 30.85 16.26 14.96
CA SER A 958 29.43 16.27 15.30
C SER A 958 29.13 17.39 16.29
N ARG A 959 27.86 17.64 16.60
CA ARG A 959 27.47 18.64 17.62
C ARG A 959 27.96 18.31 19.04
N HIS A 960 28.24 17.03 19.31
CA HIS A 960 28.62 16.57 20.67
C HIS A 960 30.07 16.16 20.79
N SER A 961 30.73 15.85 19.69
CA SER A 961 32.06 15.29 19.71
C SER A 961 32.83 15.59 18.43
N SER A 962 34.13 15.55 18.52
CA SER A 962 35.01 15.56 17.34
C SER A 962 36.17 14.63 17.53
N ILE A 963 36.65 14.03 16.47
CA ILE A 963 37.91 13.27 16.47
C ILE A 963 38.80 13.79 15.36
N PHE A 964 40.07 13.92 15.67
CA PHE A 964 41.08 14.40 14.76
C PHE A 964 42.12 13.30 14.51
N HIS A 965 42.34 12.95 13.27
CA HIS A 965 43.30 11.94 12.87
C HIS A 965 44.37 12.60 12.02
N ASN A 966 45.61 12.59 12.50
CA ASN A 966 46.81 12.99 11.73
C ASN A 966 47.45 11.72 11.17
N ARG A 967 47.94 11.85 9.99
CA ARG A 967 48.75 10.80 9.36
C ARG A 967 50.23 10.94 9.71
#